data_ac755489d0ba3077a62772d5b8ade72f
#
_entry.id   ac755489d0ba3077a62772d5b8ade72f
#
_cell.length_a   1.000
_cell.length_b   1.000
_cell.length_c   1.000
_cell.angle_alpha   90.00
_cell.angle_beta   90.00
_cell.angle_gamma   90.00
#
_symmetry.space_group_name_H-M   'P 1'
#
loop_
_entity.id
_entity.type
_entity.pdbx_description
1 polymer ?
#
loop_
_entity_poly.entity_id
_entity_poly.type
_entity_poly.pdbx_seq_one_letter_code
_entity_poly.pdbx_strand_id
1 'polypeptide(L)'
;VHDDRQLIEERLQRALRERIRPAIYGASVPLDIEVWHAPGEPVSPAEALAQTYEPAAIGLPWGAAWGTAWFKFSGQVPAEWAGSEIEAVIDLGFSGGPGFSAEGLVHTTSGVPLKGLHPRQTYAPLSILGPEGTPAHAGDRIEFYVEAAANPEVLGSNAFAPTDVGGKPEPGGTPIYRLARADVAVFNAEVWDLILDLEALNGLQEQLSLQEPRRREILRALSRALDALDYENVAATAADARAQLTDVLSRPAHASAHQLSAVGHAHIDSAWLWPLRETRRKVARTVSNVATLAEEYPELVFAFSQAQQHAWVKENYPAVWERLKKAVADGIIVPVGGMWVESDTNLPGSEALARQFVHGKRFFLDEYGIDTQEVWLPDSFGYTAALPQLVKLSGSKWFLTQKISWNKENRFPHHTFWWEGLDGTRVFTHFPPIDTYNSDLSGRELAHAQRNFAENGAATRSLVPFGYGDGGGGPTREFVATARRVANLESSPRVTIESPTEFFSAAEEEYHDHAPVWSGELYLEIHRATYTSQAKTKQGNRRSEHLLREAELWSAAAVVAGKLDAYPYEDLDRIWKAVLLNQFHDILPGSSISWVHREAEETYARLASELEAIIAKAQQALAGSGDAQIVFNAAPHGRNGIAGLGAGVAAASESAVTVENGVLDNGLIRVTIDDRGLITSLYDVEAGREVIAPGAVGNLLQLHVDTPNNWDAWDVDSFYKNNVRDVTEVDSVDFSTDSGVATVVVKRSFGRSTVTQTLRVRPGTKRVDIETTMDWHEAEKFLKAAYPVDVHADRSASETQFGHIFRPTHQNTSWDAAKFEIAAHRWVHVGEPGYGVAVVNDSTYGHDINRTAREDGGTTTTIRTSLIRAPRFPDPQTDQGVHTVNHALVVGAGIPEAIEEGYRINLPERVVTGADGAEPLVAIDNGNVIVESLKLADDRSGDVVVRLYESSGGRSRATITPSFTATAATEVDLLERHLADRDLQDNAVTFELRPFQILTLRFTRS
;
A
#
# COMPACT_ATOMS: atom_id res chain seq x y z
N VAL A 1 -49.40 -26.71 2.39
CA VAL A 1 -48.13 -27.33 1.99
C VAL A 1 -47.24 -27.35 3.21
N HIS A 2 -46.76 -28.53 3.60
CA HIS A 2 -45.83 -28.68 4.70
C HIS A 2 -44.44 -28.20 4.25
N ASP A 3 -43.83 -27.26 4.97
CA ASP A 3 -42.48 -26.78 4.76
C ASP A 3 -41.68 -26.96 6.07
N ASP A 4 -40.85 -27.98 6.11
CA ASP A 4 -39.99 -28.35 7.25
C ASP A 4 -38.56 -27.80 7.12
N ARG A 5 -38.26 -26.96 6.13
CA ARG A 5 -36.95 -26.41 5.84
C ARG A 5 -36.30 -25.77 7.07
N GLN A 6 -36.99 -24.88 7.73
CA GLN A 6 -36.45 -24.16 8.87
C GLN A 6 -36.12 -25.11 10.03
N LEU A 7 -36.92 -26.11 10.25
CA LEU A 7 -36.67 -27.13 11.29
C LEU A 7 -35.38 -27.92 10.99
N ILE A 8 -35.16 -28.28 9.72
CA ILE A 8 -33.93 -28.99 9.30
C ILE A 8 -32.72 -28.09 9.44
N GLU A 9 -32.77 -26.86 9.00
CA GLU A 9 -31.68 -25.88 9.09
C GLU A 9 -31.31 -25.62 10.57
N GLU A 10 -32.28 -25.37 11.45
CA GLU A 10 -32.05 -25.14 12.87
C GLU A 10 -31.49 -26.41 13.57
N ARG A 11 -32.00 -27.58 13.22
CA ARG A 11 -31.47 -28.87 13.69
C ARG A 11 -30.03 -29.08 13.31
N LEU A 12 -29.68 -28.77 12.03
CA LEU A 12 -28.30 -28.87 11.53
C LEU A 12 -27.35 -27.95 12.31
N GLN A 13 -27.72 -26.68 12.45
CA GLN A 13 -26.90 -25.71 13.17
C GLN A 13 -26.69 -26.11 14.64
N ARG A 14 -27.71 -26.63 15.28
CA ARG A 14 -27.58 -27.13 16.66
C ARG A 14 -26.70 -28.37 16.74
N ALA A 15 -26.91 -29.35 15.86
CA ALA A 15 -26.11 -30.56 15.81
C ALA A 15 -24.62 -30.28 15.57
N LEU A 16 -24.31 -29.42 14.59
CA LEU A 16 -22.95 -28.96 14.31
C LEU A 16 -22.31 -28.34 15.54
N ARG A 17 -22.98 -27.40 16.18
CA ARG A 17 -22.41 -26.64 17.30
C ARG A 17 -22.23 -27.51 18.56
N GLU A 18 -23.23 -28.32 18.89
CA GLU A 18 -23.29 -28.94 20.20
C GLU A 18 -22.81 -30.41 20.25
N ARG A 19 -22.71 -31.08 19.08
CA ARG A 19 -22.40 -32.49 18.99
C ARG A 19 -21.30 -32.86 18.03
N ILE A 20 -21.38 -32.35 16.78
CA ILE A 20 -20.47 -32.82 15.72
C ILE A 20 -19.10 -32.16 15.86
N ARG A 21 -19.03 -30.83 15.93
CA ARG A 21 -17.75 -30.10 16.08
C ARG A 21 -16.98 -30.49 17.35
N PRO A 22 -17.62 -30.66 18.52
CA PRO A 22 -16.90 -31.16 19.72
C PRO A 22 -16.32 -32.57 19.59
N ALA A 23 -16.83 -33.37 18.66
CA ALA A 23 -16.37 -34.73 18.41
C ALA A 23 -15.18 -34.82 17.40
N ILE A 24 -14.69 -33.71 16.90
CA ILE A 24 -13.48 -33.67 16.04
C ILE A 24 -12.29 -34.32 16.75
N TYR A 25 -12.13 -34.02 18.05
CA TYR A 25 -11.12 -34.65 18.88
C TYR A 25 -11.75 -35.67 19.83
N GLY A 26 -11.19 -36.88 19.82
CA GLY A 26 -11.59 -37.97 20.67
C GLY A 26 -10.84 -37.99 21.99
N ALA A 27 -10.25 -39.14 22.34
CA ALA A 27 -9.44 -39.29 23.53
C ALA A 27 -8.27 -38.28 23.51
N SER A 28 -7.97 -37.65 24.64
CA SER A 28 -6.84 -36.74 24.82
C SER A 28 -6.09 -36.99 26.11
N VAL A 29 -4.80 -36.62 26.10
CA VAL A 29 -3.95 -36.64 27.29
C VAL A 29 -3.23 -35.30 27.39
N PRO A 30 -3.14 -34.67 28.58
CA PRO A 30 -2.48 -33.39 28.75
C PRO A 30 -0.97 -33.51 28.52
N LEU A 31 -0.37 -32.44 28.02
CA LEU A 31 1.08 -32.27 27.94
C LEU A 31 1.62 -31.63 29.20
N ASP A 32 2.85 -31.97 29.56
CA ASP A 32 3.65 -31.23 30.54
C ASP A 32 4.01 -29.86 29.94
N ILE A 33 3.93 -28.81 30.77
CA ILE A 33 4.07 -27.43 30.32
C ILE A 33 5.13 -26.73 31.15
N GLU A 34 6.07 -26.08 30.47
CA GLU A 34 7.02 -25.18 31.07
C GLU A 34 7.02 -23.86 30.24
N VAL A 35 7.31 -22.72 30.87
CA VAL A 35 7.28 -21.41 30.19
C VAL A 35 8.48 -20.56 30.57
N TRP A 36 8.93 -19.75 29.60
CA TRP A 36 9.86 -18.65 29.81
C TRP A 36 9.33 -17.39 29.12
N HIS A 37 9.37 -16.26 29.82
CA HIS A 37 8.94 -14.97 29.28
C HIS A 37 10.14 -14.16 28.84
N ALA A 38 10.21 -13.78 27.54
CA ALA A 38 11.26 -12.94 27.02
C ALA A 38 11.18 -11.52 27.60
N PRO A 39 12.26 -10.99 28.16
CA PRO A 39 12.25 -9.65 28.75
C PRO A 39 12.41 -8.58 27.68
N GLY A 40 11.33 -8.10 27.07
CA GLY A 40 11.34 -7.04 26.05
C GLY A 40 11.20 -7.55 24.63
N GLU A 41 12.19 -7.31 23.76
CA GLU A 41 12.12 -7.69 22.34
C GLU A 41 12.16 -9.21 22.14
N PRO A 42 11.55 -9.73 21.06
CA PRO A 42 11.69 -11.14 20.70
C PRO A 42 13.17 -11.55 20.53
N VAL A 43 13.50 -12.73 20.96
CA VAL A 43 14.86 -13.29 20.88
C VAL A 43 14.94 -14.41 19.85
N SER A 44 16.16 -14.76 19.43
CA SER A 44 16.38 -15.90 18.54
C SER A 44 15.97 -17.23 19.21
N PRO A 45 15.59 -18.27 18.45
CA PRO A 45 15.33 -19.60 19.00
C PRO A 45 16.50 -20.14 19.83
N ALA A 46 17.73 -19.97 19.38
CA ALA A 46 18.92 -20.43 20.09
C ALA A 46 19.06 -19.77 21.47
N GLU A 47 18.76 -18.49 21.57
CA GLU A 47 18.81 -17.76 22.85
C GLU A 47 17.65 -18.21 23.78
N ALA A 48 16.43 -18.37 23.24
CA ALA A 48 15.29 -18.83 24.04
C ALA A 48 15.48 -20.24 24.59
N LEU A 49 15.96 -21.18 23.77
CA LEU A 49 16.20 -22.58 24.15
C LEU A 49 17.30 -22.74 25.22
N ALA A 50 18.20 -21.77 25.33
CA ALA A 50 19.24 -21.77 26.36
C ALA A 50 18.76 -21.27 27.74
N GLN A 51 17.50 -20.82 27.84
CA GLN A 51 16.95 -20.27 29.08
C GLN A 51 16.44 -21.35 30.04
N THR A 52 16.19 -20.93 31.28
CA THR A 52 15.54 -21.79 32.28
C THR A 52 14.04 -21.60 32.22
N TYR A 53 13.30 -22.67 32.00
CA TYR A 53 11.85 -22.68 31.93
C TYR A 53 11.27 -23.02 33.30
N GLU A 54 10.17 -22.38 33.67
CA GLU A 54 9.43 -22.62 34.89
C GLU A 54 8.21 -23.51 34.61
N PRO A 55 7.83 -24.45 35.52
CA PRO A 55 6.62 -25.23 35.37
C PRO A 55 5.37 -24.36 35.25
N ALA A 56 4.48 -24.74 34.35
CA ALA A 56 3.25 -24.02 34.06
C ALA A 56 2.03 -24.98 33.97
N ALA A 57 0.83 -24.42 33.96
CA ALA A 57 -0.41 -25.18 33.83
C ALA A 57 -1.45 -24.41 33.01
N ILE A 58 -2.49 -25.12 32.55
CA ILE A 58 -3.65 -24.51 31.91
C ILE A 58 -4.25 -23.43 32.83
N GLY A 59 -4.64 -22.30 32.22
CA GLY A 59 -5.11 -21.12 32.93
C GLY A 59 -4.00 -20.13 33.31
N LEU A 60 -2.71 -20.45 33.03
CA LEU A 60 -1.60 -19.53 33.24
C LEU A 60 -1.85 -18.20 32.52
N PRO A 61 -1.83 -17.04 33.22
CA PRO A 61 -1.80 -15.74 32.56
C PRO A 61 -0.43 -15.53 31.92
N TRP A 62 -0.40 -15.13 30.62
CA TRP A 62 0.84 -14.90 29.90
C TRP A 62 0.77 -13.71 28.96
N GLY A 63 1.93 -13.17 28.59
CA GLY A 63 2.10 -12.19 27.56
C GLY A 63 1.47 -10.84 27.89
N ALA A 64 2.27 -9.84 28.26
CA ALA A 64 1.87 -8.44 28.17
C ALA A 64 1.67 -8.06 26.69
N ALA A 65 0.92 -6.99 26.41
CA ALA A 65 0.73 -6.52 25.05
C ALA A 65 2.08 -6.38 24.32
N TRP A 66 2.18 -7.00 23.12
CA TRP A 66 3.40 -7.08 22.30
C TRP A 66 4.56 -7.89 22.91
N GLY A 67 4.34 -8.55 24.04
CA GLY A 67 5.34 -9.43 24.66
C GLY A 67 5.46 -10.78 23.97
N THR A 68 6.54 -11.50 24.30
CA THR A 68 6.81 -12.85 23.77
C THR A 68 7.01 -13.81 24.92
N ALA A 69 6.39 -14.99 24.84
CA ALA A 69 6.63 -16.10 25.74
C ALA A 69 7.05 -17.33 24.93
N TRP A 70 7.93 -18.14 25.50
CA TRP A 70 8.31 -19.43 24.95
C TRP A 70 7.73 -20.51 25.85
N PHE A 71 6.89 -21.37 25.28
CA PHE A 71 6.37 -22.55 25.95
C PHE A 71 7.15 -23.78 25.51
N LYS A 72 7.47 -24.65 26.45
CA LYS A 72 7.99 -25.97 26.20
C LYS A 72 6.90 -26.96 26.53
N PHE A 73 6.50 -27.80 25.59
CA PHE A 73 5.53 -28.85 25.73
C PHE A 73 6.20 -30.19 25.59
N SER A 74 5.86 -31.14 26.50
CA SER A 74 6.36 -32.51 26.38
C SER A 74 5.32 -33.52 26.90
N GLY A 75 5.37 -34.75 26.41
CA GLY A 75 4.46 -35.79 26.86
C GLY A 75 4.68 -37.11 26.18
N GLN A 76 4.08 -38.13 26.73
CA GLN A 76 4.06 -39.49 26.19
C GLN A 76 2.79 -39.69 25.36
N VAL A 77 2.94 -40.00 24.08
CA VAL A 77 1.81 -40.39 23.24
C VAL A 77 1.36 -41.80 23.63
N PRO A 78 0.06 -42.04 23.99
CA PRO A 78 -0.40 -43.36 24.35
C PRO A 78 -0.17 -44.41 23.25
N ALA A 79 0.39 -45.54 23.61
CA ALA A 79 0.72 -46.60 22.62
C ALA A 79 -0.55 -47.27 22.07
N GLU A 80 -1.64 -47.26 22.82
CA GLU A 80 -2.95 -47.83 22.43
C GLU A 80 -3.63 -47.03 21.31
N TRP A 81 -3.13 -45.81 20.98
CA TRP A 81 -3.62 -45.03 19.86
C TRP A 81 -2.95 -45.37 18.53
N ALA A 82 -2.18 -46.43 18.46
CA ALA A 82 -1.55 -46.90 17.22
C ALA A 82 -2.61 -47.11 16.10
N GLY A 83 -2.37 -46.52 14.96
CA GLY A 83 -3.27 -46.50 13.81
C GLY A 83 -4.32 -45.37 13.78
N SER A 84 -4.35 -44.53 14.81
CA SER A 84 -5.15 -43.30 14.80
C SER A 84 -4.34 -42.11 14.28
N GLU A 85 -5.02 -41.11 13.74
CA GLU A 85 -4.44 -39.79 13.51
C GLU A 85 -4.36 -39.04 14.83
N ILE A 86 -3.20 -38.44 15.10
CA ILE A 86 -2.92 -37.82 16.40
C ILE A 86 -2.34 -36.44 16.19
N GLU A 87 -2.84 -35.45 16.95
CA GLU A 87 -2.40 -34.07 16.90
C GLU A 87 -2.10 -33.57 18.32
N ALA A 88 -1.11 -32.71 18.44
CA ALA A 88 -0.97 -31.83 19.59
C ALA A 88 -1.88 -30.63 19.39
N VAL A 89 -2.78 -30.37 20.33
CA VAL A 89 -3.75 -29.28 20.27
C VAL A 89 -3.37 -28.23 21.30
N ILE A 90 -2.97 -27.04 20.82
CA ILE A 90 -2.48 -25.95 21.64
C ILE A 90 -3.36 -24.72 21.40
N ASP A 91 -4.00 -24.25 22.46
CA ASP A 91 -4.73 -22.99 22.47
C ASP A 91 -4.07 -22.02 23.45
N LEU A 92 -3.43 -21.01 22.92
CA LEU A 92 -2.70 -19.97 23.65
C LEU A 92 -3.64 -18.93 24.30
N GLY A 93 -4.96 -19.14 24.21
CA GLY A 93 -5.98 -18.17 24.60
C GLY A 93 -6.39 -17.32 23.40
N PHE A 94 -6.46 -17.93 22.25
CA PHE A 94 -6.80 -17.29 20.99
C PHE A 94 -8.19 -16.63 21.02
N SER A 95 -8.29 -15.48 20.37
CA SER A 95 -9.53 -14.74 20.17
C SER A 95 -9.58 -14.14 18.76
N GLY A 96 -10.75 -13.74 18.32
CA GLY A 96 -10.91 -13.08 17.01
C GLY A 96 -10.53 -13.92 15.79
N GLY A 97 -10.02 -13.24 14.77
CA GLY A 97 -9.52 -13.82 13.52
C GLY A 97 -8.01 -14.08 13.54
N PRO A 98 -7.49 -14.89 12.60
CA PRO A 98 -6.06 -15.06 12.42
C PRO A 98 -5.35 -13.72 12.21
N GLY A 99 -4.21 -13.53 12.90
CA GLY A 99 -3.38 -12.33 12.80
C GLY A 99 -3.79 -11.14 13.66
N PHE A 100 -4.97 -11.18 14.33
CA PHE A 100 -5.48 -10.06 15.13
C PHE A 100 -5.40 -10.29 16.66
N SER A 101 -4.86 -11.41 17.09
CA SER A 101 -4.69 -11.77 18.49
C SER A 101 -3.39 -12.53 18.73
N ALA A 102 -3.32 -13.33 19.80
CA ALA A 102 -2.17 -14.21 20.03
C ALA A 102 -1.87 -15.10 18.81
N GLU A 103 -0.60 -15.34 18.57
CA GLU A 103 -0.11 -16.26 17.54
C GLU A 103 1.06 -17.07 18.08
N GLY A 104 1.29 -18.25 17.51
CA GLY A 104 2.39 -19.12 17.91
C GLY A 104 3.19 -19.64 16.71
N LEU A 105 4.47 -19.97 16.93
CA LEU A 105 5.31 -20.70 15.99
C LEU A 105 5.90 -21.90 16.70
N VAL A 106 5.58 -23.09 16.20
CA VAL A 106 6.09 -24.37 16.72
C VAL A 106 7.51 -24.58 16.23
N HIS A 107 8.39 -24.99 17.14
CA HIS A 107 9.80 -25.30 16.87
C HIS A 107 10.18 -26.68 17.36
N THR A 108 11.15 -27.28 16.69
CA THR A 108 11.86 -28.47 17.21
C THR A 108 12.64 -28.15 18.48
N THR A 109 13.18 -29.19 19.13
CA THR A 109 14.10 -29.04 20.25
C THR A 109 15.43 -28.39 19.88
N SER A 110 15.78 -28.33 18.60
CA SER A 110 16.95 -27.59 18.07
C SER A 110 16.60 -26.14 17.63
N GLY A 111 15.32 -25.73 17.69
CA GLY A 111 14.88 -24.40 17.34
C GLY A 111 14.49 -24.20 15.87
N VAL A 112 14.33 -25.28 15.11
CA VAL A 112 13.85 -25.21 13.71
C VAL A 112 12.35 -24.92 13.69
N PRO A 113 11.90 -23.86 12.99
CA PRO A 113 10.46 -23.56 12.85
C PRO A 113 9.74 -24.63 12.02
N LEU A 114 8.60 -25.08 12.50
CA LEU A 114 7.78 -26.12 11.87
C LEU A 114 6.47 -25.60 11.32
N LYS A 115 5.63 -24.98 12.17
CA LYS A 115 4.25 -24.65 11.86
C LYS A 115 3.74 -23.49 12.72
N GLY A 116 2.99 -22.57 12.12
CA GLY A 116 2.29 -21.51 12.87
C GLY A 116 1.00 -22.00 13.54
N LEU A 117 0.66 -21.36 14.66
CA LEU A 117 -0.59 -21.53 15.40
C LEU A 117 -1.36 -20.21 15.44
N HIS A 118 -2.67 -20.29 15.23
CA HIS A 118 -3.58 -19.15 15.28
C HIS A 118 -5.03 -19.62 15.56
N PRO A 119 -6.03 -18.74 15.80
CA PRO A 119 -7.38 -19.13 16.22
C PRO A 119 -8.09 -20.19 15.36
N ARG A 120 -7.73 -20.31 14.08
CA ARG A 120 -8.30 -21.28 13.13
C ARG A 120 -7.38 -22.47 12.84
N GLN A 121 -6.24 -22.55 13.52
CA GLN A 121 -5.23 -23.58 13.32
C GLN A 121 -4.47 -23.84 14.62
N THR A 122 -5.16 -24.47 15.58
CA THR A 122 -4.68 -24.70 16.95
C THR A 122 -3.93 -26.02 17.14
N TYR A 123 -3.53 -26.68 16.03
CA TYR A 123 -2.95 -28.02 16.07
C TYR A 123 -1.57 -28.10 15.41
N ALA A 124 -0.80 -29.05 15.87
CA ALA A 124 0.39 -29.53 15.17
C ALA A 124 0.28 -31.05 15.00
N PRO A 125 0.36 -31.60 13.76
CA PRO A 125 0.22 -33.01 13.52
C PRO A 125 1.44 -33.78 14.07
N LEU A 126 1.24 -35.02 14.51
CA LEU A 126 2.32 -35.83 15.08
C LEU A 126 3.43 -36.13 14.07
N SER A 127 3.10 -36.04 12.76
CA SER A 127 4.05 -36.24 11.66
C SER A 127 5.24 -35.24 11.64
N ILE A 128 5.15 -34.14 12.39
CA ILE A 128 6.22 -33.14 12.47
C ILE A 128 6.78 -32.96 13.90
N LEU A 129 6.30 -33.71 14.90
CA LEU A 129 6.65 -33.52 16.31
C LEU A 129 7.68 -34.52 16.87
N GLY A 130 8.26 -35.36 16.05
CA GLY A 130 9.41 -36.18 16.38
C GLY A 130 10.72 -35.38 16.34
N PRO A 131 11.85 -36.02 16.67
CA PRO A 131 13.17 -35.36 16.66
C PRO A 131 13.43 -34.67 15.32
N GLU A 132 13.92 -33.42 15.39
CA GLU A 132 14.26 -32.59 14.19
C GLU A 132 13.10 -32.44 13.19
N GLY A 133 11.83 -32.49 13.64
CA GLY A 133 10.65 -32.36 12.79
C GLY A 133 10.28 -33.63 12.00
N THR A 134 10.84 -34.77 12.35
CA THR A 134 10.46 -36.07 11.76
C THR A 134 9.14 -36.58 12.33
N PRO A 135 8.50 -37.58 11.71
CA PRO A 135 7.28 -38.19 12.28
C PRO A 135 7.53 -38.84 13.65
N ALA A 136 6.63 -38.56 14.58
CA ALA A 136 6.47 -39.28 15.83
C ALA A 136 5.26 -40.23 15.71
N HIS A 137 5.21 -41.24 16.56
CA HIS A 137 4.20 -42.30 16.52
C HIS A 137 3.59 -42.56 17.93
N ALA A 138 2.50 -43.26 17.95
CA ALA A 138 1.94 -43.73 19.20
C ALA A 138 3.00 -44.55 19.98
N GLY A 139 3.15 -44.27 21.26
CA GLY A 139 4.19 -44.83 22.12
C GLY A 139 5.47 -43.98 22.22
N ASP A 140 5.65 -42.96 21.41
CA ASP A 140 6.81 -42.07 21.47
C ASP A 140 6.61 -40.97 22.52
N ARG A 141 7.73 -40.49 23.05
CA ARG A 141 7.76 -39.21 23.80
C ARG A 141 8.01 -38.07 22.82
N ILE A 142 7.16 -37.05 22.87
CA ILE A 142 7.33 -35.81 22.11
C ILE A 142 7.80 -34.68 23.02
N GLU A 143 8.58 -33.77 22.42
CA GLU A 143 9.01 -32.52 23.05
C GLU A 143 9.17 -31.46 21.94
N PHE A 144 8.56 -30.30 22.12
CA PHE A 144 8.64 -29.19 21.18
C PHE A 144 8.44 -27.85 21.89
N TYR A 145 8.81 -26.78 21.21
CA TYR A 145 8.66 -25.42 21.75
C TYR A 145 7.65 -24.62 20.92
N VAL A 146 7.04 -23.62 21.55
CA VAL A 146 6.17 -22.65 20.88
C VAL A 146 6.62 -21.26 21.25
N GLU A 147 7.08 -20.48 20.25
CA GLU A 147 7.23 -19.04 20.39
C GLU A 147 5.85 -18.42 20.30
N ALA A 148 5.36 -17.84 21.40
CA ALA A 148 4.04 -17.25 21.52
C ALA A 148 4.13 -15.72 21.54
N ALA A 149 3.44 -15.05 20.60
CA ALA A 149 3.33 -13.61 20.51
C ALA A 149 2.02 -13.12 21.14
N ALA A 150 2.11 -12.22 22.11
CA ALA A 150 0.95 -11.61 22.75
C ALA A 150 0.52 -10.34 22.02
N ASN A 151 0.09 -10.48 20.76
CA ASN A 151 -0.42 -9.38 19.96
C ASN A 151 -1.78 -8.94 20.52
N PRO A 152 -1.96 -7.66 20.92
CA PRO A 152 -3.22 -7.18 21.45
C PRO A 152 -4.26 -7.01 20.33
N GLU A 153 -5.54 -7.16 20.68
CA GLU A 153 -6.66 -6.84 19.79
C GLU A 153 -6.83 -5.32 19.68
N VAL A 154 -6.17 -4.69 18.72
CA VAL A 154 -6.24 -3.22 18.52
C VAL A 154 -7.64 -2.78 18.12
N LEU A 155 -8.36 -3.55 17.31
CA LEU A 155 -9.77 -3.26 16.98
C LEU A 155 -10.68 -3.39 18.19
N GLY A 156 -10.37 -4.30 19.12
CA GLY A 156 -11.15 -4.53 20.33
C GLY A 156 -12.62 -4.87 20.09
N SER A 157 -13.42 -4.79 21.14
CA SER A 157 -14.88 -4.99 21.07
C SER A 157 -15.64 -3.77 20.53
N ASN A 158 -15.00 -2.62 20.49
CA ASN A 158 -15.56 -1.36 19.99
C ASN A 158 -14.66 -0.84 18.85
N ALA A 159 -14.87 -1.37 17.67
CA ALA A 159 -14.08 -1.05 16.49
C ALA A 159 -14.03 0.47 16.23
N PHE A 160 -12.86 0.95 15.79
CA PHE A 160 -12.55 2.35 15.53
C PHE A 160 -12.58 3.29 16.75
N ALA A 161 -12.66 2.73 17.98
CA ALA A 161 -12.49 3.54 19.19
C ALA A 161 -11.01 3.82 19.46
N PRO A 162 -10.65 5.04 19.91
CA PRO A 162 -9.27 5.36 20.26
C PRO A 162 -8.70 4.38 21.29
N THR A 163 -7.47 3.92 21.08
CA THR A 163 -6.79 2.98 21.96
C THR A 163 -5.29 3.25 22.01
N ASP A 164 -4.69 3.10 23.20
CA ASP A 164 -3.24 3.26 23.39
C ASP A 164 -2.46 1.95 23.17
N VAL A 165 -3.13 0.81 22.95
CA VAL A 165 -2.44 -0.48 22.79
C VAL A 165 -1.63 -0.58 21.48
N GLY A 166 -1.84 0.33 20.54
CA GLY A 166 -1.02 0.49 19.33
C GLY A 166 0.32 1.20 19.53
N GLY A 167 0.62 1.67 20.75
CA GLY A 167 1.92 2.25 21.08
C GLY A 167 2.99 1.20 21.36
N LYS A 168 4.27 1.56 21.22
CA LYS A 168 5.38 0.73 21.67
C LYS A 168 5.32 0.62 23.20
N PRO A 169 5.21 -0.60 23.76
CA PRO A 169 5.03 -0.76 25.19
C PRO A 169 6.33 -0.53 25.97
N GLU A 170 6.17 -0.07 27.22
CA GLU A 170 7.23 -0.20 28.21
C GLU A 170 7.36 -1.66 28.68
N PRO A 171 8.56 -2.12 29.02
CA PRO A 171 8.77 -3.48 29.53
C PRO A 171 7.93 -3.76 30.80
N GLY A 172 7.28 -4.94 30.87
CA GLY A 172 6.64 -5.42 32.11
C GLY A 172 5.17 -5.01 32.26
N GLY A 173 4.32 -5.27 31.29
CA GLY A 173 2.88 -5.05 31.35
C GLY A 173 2.10 -6.21 31.99
N THR A 174 0.79 -6.00 32.20
CA THR A 174 -0.13 -7.04 32.67
C THR A 174 -0.38 -8.09 31.57
N PRO A 175 -0.38 -9.39 31.88
CA PRO A 175 -0.73 -10.44 30.94
C PRO A 175 -2.14 -10.25 30.36
N ILE A 176 -2.28 -10.40 29.05
CA ILE A 176 -3.55 -10.23 28.33
C ILE A 176 -4.16 -11.55 27.85
N TYR A 177 -3.40 -12.64 27.89
CA TYR A 177 -3.84 -13.97 27.47
C TYR A 177 -3.79 -14.98 28.61
N ARG A 178 -4.47 -16.12 28.40
CA ARG A 178 -4.42 -17.29 29.28
C ARG A 178 -4.28 -18.53 28.45
N LEU A 179 -3.31 -19.39 28.76
CA LEU A 179 -3.15 -20.69 28.11
C LEU A 179 -4.42 -21.54 28.36
N ALA A 180 -5.14 -21.85 27.28
CA ALA A 180 -6.46 -22.46 27.36
C ALA A 180 -6.41 -23.98 27.17
N ARG A 181 -5.49 -24.52 26.35
CA ARG A 181 -5.38 -25.93 26.04
C ARG A 181 -3.96 -26.35 25.65
N ALA A 182 -3.53 -27.53 26.10
CA ALA A 182 -2.30 -28.18 25.67
C ALA A 182 -2.43 -29.69 25.86
N ASP A 183 -2.89 -30.40 24.85
CA ASP A 183 -3.14 -31.83 24.83
C ASP A 183 -2.49 -32.50 23.62
N VAL A 184 -2.23 -33.78 23.71
CA VAL A 184 -2.19 -34.70 22.57
C VAL A 184 -3.56 -35.34 22.45
N ALA A 185 -4.15 -35.38 21.26
CA ALA A 185 -5.50 -35.88 21.07
C ALA A 185 -5.62 -36.69 19.77
N VAL A 186 -6.55 -37.65 19.79
CA VAL A 186 -6.95 -38.41 18.60
C VAL A 186 -7.82 -37.50 17.72
N PHE A 187 -7.41 -37.29 16.49
CA PHE A 187 -8.17 -36.55 15.50
C PHE A 187 -9.12 -37.47 14.73
N ASN A 188 -10.40 -37.15 14.72
CA ASN A 188 -11.44 -37.94 14.04
C ASN A 188 -11.68 -37.39 12.62
N ALA A 189 -10.90 -37.86 11.65
CA ALA A 189 -10.99 -37.41 10.26
C ALA A 189 -12.40 -37.57 9.67
N GLU A 190 -13.12 -38.67 9.93
CA GLU A 190 -14.49 -38.85 9.45
C GLU A 190 -15.48 -37.81 10.01
N VAL A 191 -15.30 -37.39 11.25
CA VAL A 191 -16.13 -36.31 11.83
C VAL A 191 -15.80 -34.96 11.18
N TRP A 192 -14.53 -34.70 10.97
CA TRP A 192 -14.07 -33.48 10.31
C TRP A 192 -14.57 -33.40 8.87
N ASP A 193 -14.48 -34.51 8.12
CA ASP A 193 -15.03 -34.62 6.77
C ASP A 193 -16.55 -34.45 6.74
N LEU A 194 -17.26 -35.03 7.71
CA LEU A 194 -18.72 -34.86 7.82
C LEU A 194 -19.10 -33.36 8.00
N ILE A 195 -18.36 -32.65 8.82
CA ILE A 195 -18.60 -31.21 9.00
C ILE A 195 -18.49 -30.47 7.66
N LEU A 196 -17.43 -30.70 6.89
CA LEU A 196 -17.21 -30.04 5.62
C LEU A 196 -18.25 -30.44 4.56
N ASP A 197 -18.69 -31.71 4.55
CA ASP A 197 -19.76 -32.20 3.68
C ASP A 197 -21.09 -31.48 3.98
N LEU A 198 -21.43 -31.36 5.26
CA LEU A 198 -22.63 -30.69 5.74
C LEU A 198 -22.59 -29.18 5.44
N GLU A 199 -21.45 -28.54 5.65
CA GLU A 199 -21.27 -27.10 5.41
C GLU A 199 -21.31 -26.76 3.92
N ALA A 200 -20.64 -27.53 3.05
CA ALA A 200 -20.67 -27.33 1.62
C ALA A 200 -22.08 -27.42 1.05
N LEU A 201 -22.84 -28.45 1.45
CA LEU A 201 -24.22 -28.65 1.00
C LEU A 201 -25.18 -27.63 1.59
N ASN A 202 -25.06 -27.31 2.89
CA ASN A 202 -25.89 -26.29 3.51
C ASN A 202 -25.65 -24.91 2.90
N GLY A 203 -24.38 -24.53 2.73
CA GLY A 203 -24.00 -23.28 2.07
C GLY A 203 -24.55 -23.16 0.66
N LEU A 204 -24.55 -24.25 -0.11
CA LEU A 204 -25.13 -24.29 -1.45
C LEU A 204 -26.66 -24.15 -1.38
N GLN A 205 -27.35 -24.97 -0.57
CA GLN A 205 -28.82 -24.95 -0.56
C GLN A 205 -29.40 -23.62 -0.13
N GLU A 206 -28.75 -22.88 0.74
CA GLU A 206 -29.15 -21.53 1.14
C GLU A 206 -29.15 -20.53 -0.03
N GLN A 207 -28.36 -20.77 -1.06
CA GLN A 207 -28.25 -19.92 -2.25
C GLN A 207 -29.24 -20.25 -3.35
N LEU A 208 -29.86 -21.41 -3.30
CA LEU A 208 -30.84 -21.86 -4.29
C LEU A 208 -32.22 -21.29 -3.98
N SER A 209 -33.01 -21.06 -5.04
CA SER A 209 -34.42 -20.64 -4.91
C SER A 209 -35.25 -21.65 -4.11
N LEU A 210 -36.22 -21.18 -3.32
CA LEU A 210 -37.16 -22.05 -2.56
C LEU A 210 -37.99 -22.97 -3.47
N GLN A 211 -38.14 -22.66 -4.74
CA GLN A 211 -38.85 -23.41 -5.74
C GLN A 211 -37.99 -24.47 -6.42
N GLU A 212 -36.68 -24.39 -6.29
CA GLU A 212 -35.77 -25.35 -6.95
C GLU A 212 -35.83 -26.75 -6.28
N PRO A 213 -36.09 -27.83 -7.04
CA PRO A 213 -36.07 -29.19 -6.53
C PRO A 213 -34.76 -29.55 -5.82
N ARG A 214 -33.63 -29.09 -6.39
CA ARG A 214 -32.28 -29.36 -5.87
C ARG A 214 -32.12 -28.92 -4.41
N ARG A 215 -32.64 -27.75 -4.04
CA ARG A 215 -32.63 -27.28 -2.66
C ARG A 215 -33.30 -28.26 -1.72
N ARG A 216 -34.46 -28.80 -2.11
CA ARG A 216 -35.22 -29.75 -1.30
C ARG A 216 -34.54 -31.12 -1.19
N GLU A 217 -33.90 -31.57 -2.28
CA GLU A 217 -33.13 -32.82 -2.28
C GLU A 217 -31.95 -32.73 -1.30
N ILE A 218 -31.21 -31.62 -1.32
CA ILE A 218 -30.11 -31.37 -0.37
C ILE A 218 -30.63 -31.35 1.06
N LEU A 219 -31.69 -30.60 1.36
CA LEU A 219 -32.29 -30.54 2.71
C LEU A 219 -32.69 -31.92 3.22
N ARG A 220 -33.28 -32.78 2.36
CA ARG A 220 -33.61 -34.16 2.73
C ARG A 220 -32.38 -35.01 2.97
N ALA A 221 -31.33 -34.84 2.19
CA ALA A 221 -30.07 -35.54 2.41
C ALA A 221 -29.44 -35.14 3.75
N LEU A 222 -29.39 -33.81 4.05
CA LEU A 222 -28.94 -33.30 5.33
C LEU A 222 -29.72 -33.86 6.50
N SER A 223 -31.08 -33.92 6.40
CA SER A 223 -31.90 -34.50 7.45
C SER A 223 -31.60 -35.98 7.68
N ARG A 224 -31.47 -36.78 6.59
CA ARG A 224 -31.10 -38.22 6.70
C ARG A 224 -29.72 -38.40 7.30
N ALA A 225 -28.76 -37.56 6.98
CA ALA A 225 -27.43 -37.62 7.58
C ALA A 225 -27.50 -37.38 9.10
N LEU A 226 -28.31 -36.41 9.53
CA LEU A 226 -28.51 -36.15 10.96
C LEU A 226 -29.32 -37.31 11.66
N ASP A 227 -30.19 -38.01 10.92
CA ASP A 227 -30.91 -39.18 11.44
C ASP A 227 -30.00 -40.42 11.61
N ALA A 228 -28.94 -40.50 10.82
CA ALA A 228 -27.95 -41.58 10.88
C ALA A 228 -26.91 -41.40 12.02
N LEU A 229 -26.86 -40.25 12.68
CA LEU A 229 -25.92 -39.97 13.75
C LEU A 229 -26.39 -40.47 15.10
N ASP A 230 -25.52 -41.15 15.79
CA ASP A 230 -25.60 -41.29 17.24
C ASP A 230 -24.97 -40.08 17.92
N TYR A 231 -25.78 -39.21 18.51
CA TYR A 231 -25.31 -37.98 19.17
C TYR A 231 -24.51 -38.21 20.45
N GLU A 232 -24.52 -39.43 21.00
CA GLU A 232 -23.67 -39.83 22.12
C GLU A 232 -22.33 -40.40 21.66
N ASN A 233 -22.26 -40.87 20.39
CA ASN A 233 -21.05 -41.40 19.78
C ASN A 233 -20.93 -41.03 18.32
N VAL A 234 -20.79 -39.71 18.05
CA VAL A 234 -20.73 -39.17 16.71
C VAL A 234 -19.61 -39.80 15.86
N ALA A 235 -18.44 -40.02 16.46
CA ALA A 235 -17.28 -40.57 15.72
C ALA A 235 -17.56 -41.99 15.17
N ALA A 236 -18.35 -42.81 15.86
CA ALA A 236 -18.69 -44.16 15.39
C ALA A 236 -19.69 -44.17 14.23
N THR A 237 -20.48 -43.11 14.04
CA THR A 237 -21.56 -43.04 13.06
C THR A 237 -21.38 -41.96 12.01
N ALA A 238 -20.24 -41.20 12.04
CA ALA A 238 -19.95 -40.14 11.08
C ALA A 238 -19.91 -40.67 9.65
N ALA A 239 -19.33 -41.86 9.41
CA ALA A 239 -19.26 -42.47 8.07
C ALA A 239 -20.66 -42.82 7.53
N ASP A 240 -21.57 -43.30 8.39
CA ASP A 240 -22.97 -43.64 8.03
C ASP A 240 -23.73 -42.35 7.65
N ALA A 241 -23.50 -41.27 8.38
CA ALA A 241 -24.07 -39.97 8.06
C ALA A 241 -23.55 -39.42 6.71
N ARG A 242 -22.23 -39.48 6.45
CA ARG A 242 -21.62 -39.08 5.19
C ARG A 242 -22.16 -39.89 4.01
N ALA A 243 -22.42 -41.21 4.19
CA ALA A 243 -23.01 -42.05 3.16
C ALA A 243 -24.38 -41.54 2.69
N GLN A 244 -25.17 -40.85 3.53
CA GLN A 244 -26.44 -40.23 3.15
C GLN A 244 -26.29 -39.00 2.24
N LEU A 245 -25.10 -38.41 2.20
CA LEU A 245 -24.79 -37.21 1.43
C LEU A 245 -24.15 -37.52 0.07
N THR A 246 -23.66 -38.74 -0.14
CA THR A 246 -22.87 -39.13 -1.32
C THR A 246 -23.57 -38.81 -2.64
N ASP A 247 -24.86 -39.12 -2.78
CA ASP A 247 -25.60 -38.86 -4.02
C ASP A 247 -25.65 -37.38 -4.37
N VAL A 248 -25.94 -36.51 -3.39
CA VAL A 248 -26.04 -35.05 -3.63
C VAL A 248 -24.69 -34.37 -3.80
N LEU A 249 -23.60 -34.90 -3.23
CA LEU A 249 -22.25 -34.41 -3.39
C LEU A 249 -21.62 -34.81 -4.72
N SER A 250 -21.99 -35.98 -5.28
CA SER A 250 -21.33 -36.52 -6.47
C SER A 250 -21.89 -36.02 -7.79
N ARG A 251 -23.01 -35.30 -7.77
CA ARG A 251 -23.64 -34.80 -8.99
C ARG A 251 -22.82 -33.65 -9.59
N PRO A 252 -22.48 -33.70 -10.89
CA PRO A 252 -21.61 -32.73 -11.52
C PRO A 252 -22.31 -31.39 -11.76
N ALA A 253 -21.53 -30.31 -11.74
CA ALA A 253 -21.98 -29.00 -12.15
C ALA A 253 -22.50 -28.98 -13.60
N HIS A 254 -23.39 -28.06 -13.91
CA HIS A 254 -23.88 -27.87 -15.27
C HIS A 254 -22.76 -27.54 -16.27
N ALA A 255 -22.96 -27.88 -17.55
CA ALA A 255 -21.95 -27.60 -18.58
C ALA A 255 -21.64 -26.10 -18.72
N SER A 256 -22.63 -25.23 -18.47
CA SER A 256 -22.52 -23.78 -18.51
C SER A 256 -22.21 -23.14 -17.14
N ALA A 257 -21.78 -23.93 -16.16
CA ALA A 257 -21.41 -23.38 -14.85
C ALA A 257 -20.23 -22.43 -14.98
N HIS A 258 -20.31 -21.31 -14.29
CA HIS A 258 -19.21 -20.33 -14.18
C HIS A 258 -17.95 -21.00 -13.61
N GLN A 259 -16.79 -20.66 -14.13
CA GLN A 259 -15.52 -21.24 -13.72
C GLN A 259 -14.80 -20.29 -12.75
N LEU A 260 -14.50 -20.78 -11.57
CA LEU A 260 -13.75 -20.04 -10.56
C LEU A 260 -12.33 -20.63 -10.45
N SER A 261 -11.35 -19.86 -10.88
CA SER A 261 -9.93 -20.14 -10.67
C SER A 261 -9.59 -19.75 -9.24
N ALA A 262 -9.46 -20.72 -8.36
CA ALA A 262 -9.14 -20.50 -6.96
C ALA A 262 -7.63 -20.53 -6.74
N VAL A 263 -7.10 -19.57 -6.02
CA VAL A 263 -5.69 -19.52 -5.63
C VAL A 263 -5.58 -19.26 -4.12
N GLY A 264 -4.79 -20.08 -3.44
CA GLY A 264 -4.46 -19.82 -2.04
C GLY A 264 -3.78 -18.46 -1.92
N HIS A 265 -4.14 -17.73 -0.89
CA HIS A 265 -3.65 -16.35 -0.72
C HIS A 265 -3.57 -15.98 0.76
N ALA A 266 -2.65 -15.12 1.10
CA ALA A 266 -2.61 -14.36 2.33
C ALA A 266 -2.15 -12.96 1.98
N HIS A 267 -3.06 -12.02 1.91
CA HIS A 267 -2.68 -10.62 2.01
C HIS A 267 -2.10 -10.40 3.41
N ILE A 268 -0.84 -9.96 3.52
CA ILE A 268 -0.22 -9.70 4.81
C ILE A 268 0.24 -8.25 4.82
N ASP A 269 -0.38 -7.46 5.69
CA ASP A 269 0.04 -6.07 5.87
C ASP A 269 1.47 -6.01 6.40
N SER A 270 2.36 -5.35 5.65
CA SER A 270 3.75 -5.18 6.06
C SER A 270 3.89 -4.35 7.34
N ALA A 271 2.90 -3.51 7.62
CA ALA A 271 2.59 -2.90 8.91
C ALA A 271 1.16 -2.34 8.87
N TRP A 272 0.43 -2.41 9.96
CA TRP A 272 -0.92 -1.85 10.07
C TRP A 272 -1.33 -1.72 11.54
N LEU A 273 -2.09 -2.70 12.05
CA LEU A 273 -2.43 -2.81 13.49
C LEU A 273 -1.35 -3.56 14.29
N TRP A 274 -0.19 -3.73 13.70
CA TRP A 274 1.04 -4.31 14.26
C TRP A 274 2.28 -3.66 13.63
N PRO A 275 3.41 -3.64 14.36
CA PRO A 275 4.67 -3.05 13.88
C PRO A 275 5.41 -3.99 12.92
N LEU A 276 6.35 -3.43 12.15
CA LEU A 276 7.20 -4.16 11.19
C LEU A 276 7.86 -5.41 11.79
N ARG A 277 8.31 -5.33 13.06
CA ARG A 277 8.94 -6.49 13.73
C ARG A 277 7.98 -7.68 13.83
N GLU A 278 6.69 -7.43 14.03
CA GLU A 278 5.70 -8.49 14.14
C GLU A 278 5.34 -9.08 12.77
N THR A 279 5.34 -8.28 11.72
CA THR A 279 5.12 -8.77 10.35
C THR A 279 6.17 -9.81 9.95
N ARG A 280 7.45 -9.60 10.31
CA ARG A 280 8.51 -10.60 10.06
C ARG A 280 8.15 -11.97 10.65
N ARG A 281 7.54 -12.00 11.83
CA ARG A 281 7.08 -13.21 12.52
C ARG A 281 5.81 -13.78 11.86
N LYS A 282 4.85 -12.92 11.49
CA LYS A 282 3.61 -13.32 10.80
C LYS A 282 3.90 -14.00 9.46
N VAL A 283 4.82 -13.44 8.68
CA VAL A 283 5.25 -14.03 7.41
C VAL A 283 5.88 -15.40 7.61
N ALA A 284 6.76 -15.55 8.60
CA ALA A 284 7.37 -16.84 8.91
C ALA A 284 6.34 -17.90 9.32
N ARG A 285 5.32 -17.52 10.12
CA ARG A 285 4.20 -18.40 10.51
C ARG A 285 3.38 -18.83 9.30
N THR A 286 3.02 -17.89 8.43
CA THR A 286 2.21 -18.14 7.22
C THR A 286 2.96 -19.03 6.23
N VAL A 287 4.22 -18.73 5.92
CA VAL A 287 5.03 -19.55 5.01
C VAL A 287 5.23 -20.97 5.57
N SER A 288 5.48 -21.10 6.89
CA SER A 288 5.59 -22.41 7.53
C SER A 288 4.30 -23.21 7.43
N ASN A 289 3.13 -22.55 7.59
CA ASN A 289 1.82 -23.19 7.44
C ASN A 289 1.58 -23.65 6.00
N VAL A 290 1.80 -22.80 5.03
CA VAL A 290 1.61 -23.14 3.61
C VAL A 290 2.52 -24.28 3.19
N ALA A 291 3.80 -24.27 3.60
CA ALA A 291 4.74 -25.32 3.28
C ALA A 291 4.35 -26.67 3.91
N THR A 292 3.84 -26.67 5.14
CA THR A 292 3.36 -27.90 5.80
C THR A 292 2.05 -28.38 5.19
N LEU A 293 1.13 -27.48 4.84
CA LEU A 293 -0.14 -27.82 4.21
C LEU A 293 0.05 -28.45 2.83
N ALA A 294 1.03 -27.97 2.08
CA ALA A 294 1.35 -28.49 0.74
C ALA A 294 1.88 -29.93 0.75
N GLU A 295 2.45 -30.41 1.85
CA GLU A 295 2.86 -31.80 2.02
C GLU A 295 1.65 -32.75 2.05
N GLU A 296 0.52 -32.30 2.59
CA GLU A 296 -0.75 -33.06 2.67
C GLU A 296 -1.65 -32.82 1.44
N TYR A 297 -1.55 -31.63 0.84
CA TYR A 297 -2.41 -31.18 -0.26
C TYR A 297 -1.56 -30.68 -1.42
N PRO A 298 -0.99 -31.56 -2.25
CA PRO A 298 -0.07 -31.20 -3.32
C PRO A 298 -0.72 -30.40 -4.46
N GLU A 299 -2.05 -30.32 -4.52
CA GLU A 299 -2.78 -29.46 -5.44
C GLU A 299 -2.83 -28.01 -5.03
N LEU A 300 -2.39 -27.66 -3.82
CA LEU A 300 -2.38 -26.27 -3.34
C LEU A 300 -1.47 -25.41 -4.21
N VAL A 301 -2.00 -24.29 -4.68
CA VAL A 301 -1.24 -23.20 -5.29
C VAL A 301 -1.46 -21.96 -4.45
N PHE A 302 -0.39 -21.31 -4.02
CA PHE A 302 -0.43 -20.15 -3.14
C PHE A 302 0.27 -18.96 -3.79
N ALA A 303 -0.48 -17.88 -4.05
CA ALA A 303 0.06 -16.64 -4.55
C ALA A 303 0.68 -15.83 -3.39
N PHE A 304 1.95 -15.44 -3.54
CA PHE A 304 2.69 -14.71 -2.52
C PHE A 304 3.38 -13.48 -3.13
N SER A 305 2.91 -12.31 -2.74
CA SER A 305 3.40 -11.00 -3.19
C SER A 305 4.49 -10.44 -2.26
N GLN A 306 4.92 -9.20 -2.53
CA GLN A 306 5.79 -8.39 -1.66
C GLN A 306 7.19 -8.97 -1.45
N ALA A 307 8.12 -8.63 -2.34
CA ALA A 307 9.51 -9.08 -2.28
C ALA A 307 10.17 -8.82 -0.91
N GLN A 308 9.81 -7.73 -0.23
CA GLN A 308 10.27 -7.41 1.13
C GLN A 308 9.94 -8.52 2.13
N GLN A 309 8.77 -9.15 2.01
CA GLN A 309 8.38 -10.22 2.93
C GLN A 309 9.20 -11.49 2.70
N HIS A 310 9.48 -11.83 1.45
CA HIS A 310 10.43 -12.90 1.11
C HIS A 310 11.85 -12.60 1.63
N ALA A 311 12.31 -11.34 1.50
CA ALA A 311 13.59 -10.91 2.03
C ALA A 311 13.66 -11.07 3.55
N TRP A 312 12.61 -10.74 4.28
CA TRP A 312 12.55 -10.95 5.73
C TRP A 312 12.63 -12.42 6.12
N VAL A 313 11.99 -13.33 5.36
CA VAL A 313 12.15 -14.78 5.60
C VAL A 313 13.59 -15.20 5.38
N LYS A 314 14.23 -14.76 4.28
CA LYS A 314 15.63 -15.04 3.96
C LYS A 314 16.58 -14.58 5.06
N GLU A 315 16.37 -13.36 5.57
CA GLU A 315 17.25 -12.73 6.55
C GLU A 315 17.09 -13.31 7.96
N ASN A 316 15.86 -13.60 8.38
CA ASN A 316 15.56 -13.88 9.78
C ASN A 316 15.24 -15.37 10.07
N TYR A 317 14.84 -16.13 9.04
CA TYR A 317 14.40 -17.53 9.19
C TYR A 317 15.00 -18.45 8.13
N PRO A 318 16.33 -18.73 8.15
CA PRO A 318 16.99 -19.48 7.09
C PRO A 318 16.38 -20.86 6.81
N ALA A 319 15.91 -21.58 7.83
CA ALA A 319 15.27 -22.89 7.65
C ALA A 319 13.91 -22.76 6.93
N VAL A 320 13.12 -21.72 7.22
CA VAL A 320 11.88 -21.42 6.51
C VAL A 320 12.17 -20.97 5.07
N TRP A 321 13.25 -20.22 4.88
CA TRP A 321 13.70 -19.79 3.55
C TRP A 321 13.99 -20.96 2.62
N GLU A 322 14.68 -22.00 3.11
CA GLU A 322 14.93 -23.20 2.27
C GLU A 322 13.63 -23.92 1.91
N ARG A 323 12.65 -24.00 2.84
CA ARG A 323 11.32 -24.55 2.55
C ARG A 323 10.55 -23.68 1.54
N LEU A 324 10.65 -22.36 1.66
CA LEU A 324 10.04 -21.41 0.73
C LEU A 324 10.63 -21.57 -0.68
N LYS A 325 11.96 -21.62 -0.82
CA LYS A 325 12.61 -21.84 -2.12
C LYS A 325 12.17 -23.16 -2.77
N LYS A 326 12.09 -24.22 -1.96
CA LYS A 326 11.61 -25.50 -2.44
C LYS A 326 10.15 -25.42 -2.92
N ALA A 327 9.28 -24.82 -2.14
CA ALA A 327 7.86 -24.66 -2.49
C ALA A 327 7.66 -23.80 -3.76
N VAL A 328 8.52 -22.79 -3.97
CA VAL A 328 8.53 -22.00 -5.22
C VAL A 328 9.01 -22.85 -6.39
N ALA A 329 10.09 -23.63 -6.23
CA ALA A 329 10.59 -24.50 -7.28
C ALA A 329 9.59 -25.62 -7.67
N ASP A 330 8.82 -26.10 -6.70
CA ASP A 330 7.76 -27.10 -6.91
C ASP A 330 6.45 -26.49 -7.49
N GLY A 331 6.37 -25.16 -7.65
CA GLY A 331 5.18 -24.46 -8.16
C GLY A 331 4.02 -24.35 -7.17
N ILE A 332 4.24 -24.66 -5.90
CA ILE A 332 3.24 -24.55 -4.83
C ILE A 332 3.07 -23.09 -4.40
N ILE A 333 4.19 -22.39 -4.17
CA ILE A 333 4.19 -20.96 -3.90
C ILE A 333 4.57 -20.24 -5.19
N VAL A 334 3.68 -19.37 -5.65
CA VAL A 334 3.86 -18.59 -6.88
C VAL A 334 4.12 -17.14 -6.50
N PRO A 335 5.35 -16.62 -6.70
CA PRO A 335 5.61 -15.20 -6.55
C PRO A 335 4.78 -14.38 -7.51
N VAL A 336 4.07 -13.36 -7.01
CA VAL A 336 3.23 -12.43 -7.78
C VAL A 336 3.52 -10.98 -7.41
N GLY A 337 2.92 -10.03 -8.12
CA GLY A 337 2.96 -8.60 -7.81
C GLY A 337 4.15 -7.88 -8.42
N GLY A 338 5.35 -8.38 -8.23
CA GLY A 338 6.58 -7.80 -8.78
C GLY A 338 7.02 -6.48 -8.14
N MET A 339 6.35 -6.01 -7.09
CA MET A 339 6.74 -4.83 -6.32
C MET A 339 7.52 -5.21 -5.05
N TRP A 340 8.28 -4.25 -4.52
CA TRP A 340 8.99 -4.42 -3.25
C TRP A 340 8.03 -4.66 -2.09
N VAL A 341 6.97 -3.84 -2.00
CA VAL A 341 5.80 -4.06 -1.14
C VAL A 341 4.51 -3.88 -1.96
N GLU A 342 3.36 -4.26 -1.44
CA GLU A 342 2.06 -3.82 -1.96
C GLU A 342 1.89 -2.33 -1.64
N SER A 343 2.46 -1.50 -2.51
CA SER A 343 2.58 -0.06 -2.32
C SER A 343 1.24 0.66 -2.39
N ASP A 344 1.09 1.77 -1.65
CA ASP A 344 0.21 2.84 -2.11
C ASP A 344 0.60 3.24 -3.54
N THR A 345 -0.36 3.57 -4.40
CA THR A 345 -0.12 3.94 -5.79
C THR A 345 -0.54 5.35 -6.13
N ASN A 346 -1.12 6.07 -5.17
CA ASN A 346 -1.51 7.47 -5.34
C ASN A 346 -0.40 8.43 -4.89
N LEU A 347 0.24 8.16 -3.75
CA LEU A 347 1.14 9.11 -3.08
C LEU A 347 2.64 8.96 -3.43
N PRO A 348 3.19 7.75 -3.70
CA PRO A 348 4.58 7.63 -4.16
C PRO A 348 4.83 8.45 -5.41
N GLY A 349 6.00 9.09 -5.49
CA GLY A 349 6.41 9.85 -6.66
C GLY A 349 6.71 8.96 -7.87
N SER A 350 6.94 9.59 -9.02
CA SER A 350 7.16 8.94 -10.32
C SER A 350 8.22 7.85 -10.27
N GLU A 351 9.45 8.22 -9.91
CA GLU A 351 10.57 7.28 -9.87
C GLU A 351 10.40 6.25 -8.74
N ALA A 352 9.84 6.65 -7.58
CA ALA A 352 9.61 5.73 -6.48
C ALA A 352 8.66 4.59 -6.87
N LEU A 353 7.57 4.90 -7.56
CA LEU A 353 6.64 3.86 -8.04
C LEU A 353 7.30 2.94 -9.07
N ALA A 354 8.16 3.47 -9.95
CA ALA A 354 8.97 2.64 -10.85
C ALA A 354 9.95 1.74 -10.08
N ARG A 355 10.57 2.26 -9.00
CA ARG A 355 11.54 1.50 -8.18
C ARG A 355 10.87 0.40 -7.36
N GLN A 356 9.58 0.50 -7.04
CA GLN A 356 8.83 -0.63 -6.47
C GLN A 356 8.97 -1.86 -7.37
N PHE A 357 8.77 -1.71 -8.69
CA PHE A 357 8.94 -2.79 -9.67
C PHE A 357 10.41 -3.20 -9.83
N VAL A 358 11.33 -2.24 -9.90
CA VAL A 358 12.76 -2.54 -10.08
C VAL A 358 13.28 -3.42 -8.95
N HIS A 359 13.07 -3.03 -7.69
CA HIS A 359 13.58 -3.79 -6.54
C HIS A 359 12.80 -5.09 -6.33
N GLY A 360 11.48 -5.08 -6.53
CA GLY A 360 10.66 -6.27 -6.35
C GLY A 360 10.96 -7.35 -7.38
N LYS A 361 10.93 -7.01 -8.66
CA LYS A 361 11.19 -7.99 -9.74
C LYS A 361 12.64 -8.48 -9.73
N ARG A 362 13.61 -7.61 -9.44
CA ARG A 362 15.00 -8.06 -9.27
C ARG A 362 15.15 -9.10 -8.19
N PHE A 363 14.53 -8.88 -7.03
CA PHE A 363 14.57 -9.86 -5.97
C PHE A 363 14.06 -11.22 -6.44
N PHE A 364 12.91 -11.26 -7.12
CA PHE A 364 12.35 -12.52 -7.60
C PHE A 364 13.20 -13.17 -8.71
N LEU A 365 13.79 -12.38 -9.60
CA LEU A 365 14.72 -12.87 -10.61
C LEU A 365 16.00 -13.43 -9.98
N ASP A 366 16.60 -12.71 -9.03
CA ASP A 366 17.87 -13.08 -8.41
C ASP A 366 17.72 -14.31 -7.50
N GLU A 367 16.62 -14.40 -6.75
CA GLU A 367 16.42 -15.48 -5.76
C GLU A 367 15.78 -16.73 -6.34
N TYR A 368 14.90 -16.58 -7.34
CA TYR A 368 14.10 -17.69 -7.88
C TYR A 368 14.23 -17.86 -9.40
N GLY A 369 14.79 -16.91 -10.12
CA GLY A 369 14.81 -16.91 -11.59
C GLY A 369 13.44 -16.63 -12.20
N ILE A 370 12.51 -16.02 -11.45
CA ILE A 370 11.12 -15.78 -11.88
C ILE A 370 10.92 -14.29 -12.21
N ASP A 371 10.48 -14.02 -13.44
CA ASP A 371 9.98 -12.71 -13.86
C ASP A 371 8.45 -12.69 -13.73
N THR A 372 7.94 -12.11 -12.63
CA THR A 372 6.50 -12.04 -12.31
C THR A 372 5.71 -11.32 -13.39
N GLN A 373 4.55 -11.84 -13.77
CA GLN A 373 3.74 -11.30 -14.86
C GLN A 373 2.49 -10.57 -14.40
N GLU A 374 1.98 -10.90 -13.23
CA GLU A 374 0.80 -10.33 -12.60
C GLU A 374 1.19 -9.25 -11.62
N VAL A 375 0.73 -8.02 -11.80
CA VAL A 375 0.76 -7.00 -10.76
C VAL A 375 -0.42 -7.25 -9.82
N TRP A 376 -0.12 -7.38 -8.54
CA TRP A 376 -1.05 -7.89 -7.53
C TRP A 376 -1.15 -6.92 -6.36
N LEU A 377 -2.22 -6.12 -6.34
CA LEU A 377 -2.46 -5.08 -5.33
C LEU A 377 -3.90 -5.19 -4.82
N PRO A 378 -4.20 -6.19 -3.97
CA PRO A 378 -5.57 -6.48 -3.57
C PRO A 378 -6.18 -5.38 -2.71
N ASP A 379 -5.40 -4.64 -1.92
CA ASP A 379 -5.89 -3.72 -0.90
C ASP A 379 -5.41 -2.27 -0.97
N SER A 380 -4.65 -1.85 -1.99
CA SER A 380 -4.22 -0.44 -2.14
C SER A 380 -5.41 0.50 -2.39
N PHE A 381 -5.30 1.76 -1.94
CA PHE A 381 -6.44 2.68 -1.79
C PHE A 381 -6.73 3.53 -3.05
N GLY A 382 -6.90 2.87 -4.17
CA GLY A 382 -7.05 3.48 -5.49
C GLY A 382 -5.73 3.45 -6.28
N TYR A 383 -5.84 3.63 -7.61
CA TYR A 383 -4.72 3.36 -8.52
C TYR A 383 -4.59 4.49 -9.55
N THR A 384 -3.36 5.02 -9.63
CA THR A 384 -3.02 6.08 -10.57
C THR A 384 -3.13 5.63 -12.02
N ALA A 385 -3.57 6.55 -12.88
CA ALA A 385 -3.62 6.33 -14.32
C ALA A 385 -2.22 6.18 -14.99
N ALA A 386 -1.13 6.41 -14.27
CA ALA A 386 0.23 6.13 -14.74
C ALA A 386 0.61 4.65 -14.65
N LEU A 387 -0.09 3.87 -13.83
CA LEU A 387 0.29 2.49 -13.51
C LEU A 387 0.30 1.55 -14.73
N PRO A 388 -0.67 1.60 -15.67
CA PRO A 388 -0.65 0.73 -16.85
C PRO A 388 0.66 0.78 -17.64
N GLN A 389 1.23 1.96 -17.84
CA GLN A 389 2.50 2.12 -18.53
C GLN A 389 3.66 1.49 -17.72
N LEU A 390 3.70 1.71 -16.40
CA LEU A 390 4.73 1.13 -15.52
C LEU A 390 4.66 -0.39 -15.49
N VAL A 391 3.45 -0.96 -15.47
CA VAL A 391 3.23 -2.41 -15.58
C VAL A 391 3.88 -2.96 -16.85
N LYS A 392 3.61 -2.35 -18.00
CA LYS A 392 4.21 -2.80 -19.28
C LYS A 392 5.73 -2.58 -19.33
N LEU A 393 6.21 -1.45 -18.84
CA LEU A 393 7.65 -1.13 -18.82
C LEU A 393 8.42 -1.99 -17.79
N SER A 394 7.76 -2.60 -16.81
CA SER A 394 8.37 -3.60 -15.92
C SER A 394 8.46 -4.99 -16.56
N GLY A 395 7.85 -5.20 -17.72
CA GLY A 395 7.71 -6.51 -18.39
C GLY A 395 6.54 -7.34 -17.87
N SER A 396 5.67 -6.77 -17.02
CA SER A 396 4.44 -7.44 -16.56
C SER A 396 3.30 -7.29 -17.58
N LYS A 397 2.32 -8.18 -17.50
CA LYS A 397 1.24 -8.29 -18.50
C LYS A 397 -0.11 -7.90 -17.93
N TRP A 398 -0.39 -8.25 -16.67
CA TRP A 398 -1.72 -8.26 -16.08
C TRP A 398 -1.76 -7.48 -14.77
N PHE A 399 -2.96 -7.06 -14.40
CA PHE A 399 -3.20 -6.34 -13.15
C PHE A 399 -4.40 -6.92 -12.39
N LEU A 400 -4.26 -7.09 -11.09
CA LEU A 400 -5.32 -7.54 -10.19
C LEU A 400 -5.50 -6.60 -9.00
N THR A 401 -6.74 -6.27 -8.72
CA THR A 401 -7.19 -5.71 -7.45
C THR A 401 -8.64 -6.09 -7.20
N GLN A 402 -9.09 -6.02 -5.95
CA GLN A 402 -10.51 -6.07 -5.61
C GLN A 402 -10.99 -4.84 -4.82
N LYS A 403 -10.07 -3.96 -4.37
CA LYS A 403 -10.39 -2.85 -3.45
C LYS A 403 -11.47 -1.91 -3.97
N ILE A 404 -11.58 -1.73 -5.27
CA ILE A 404 -12.60 -0.86 -5.88
C ILE A 404 -14.04 -1.36 -5.61
N SER A 405 -14.23 -2.63 -5.23
CA SER A 405 -15.54 -3.13 -4.78
C SER A 405 -16.05 -2.45 -3.49
N TRP A 406 -15.15 -1.77 -2.73
CA TRP A 406 -15.47 -1.02 -1.51
C TRP A 406 -16.04 0.38 -1.77
N ASN A 407 -16.16 0.81 -3.02
CA ASN A 407 -16.76 2.10 -3.36
C ASN A 407 -18.11 2.29 -2.66
N LYS A 408 -18.31 3.47 -2.05
CA LYS A 408 -19.49 3.79 -1.26
C LYS A 408 -20.71 4.20 -2.10
N GLU A 409 -20.49 4.89 -3.21
CA GLU A 409 -21.55 5.55 -3.98
C GLU A 409 -21.77 4.89 -5.34
N ASN A 410 -20.70 4.59 -6.07
CA ASN A 410 -20.77 4.03 -7.41
C ASN A 410 -20.21 2.62 -7.46
N ARG A 411 -20.98 1.69 -8.03
CA ARG A 411 -20.48 0.37 -8.32
C ARG A 411 -19.65 0.41 -9.59
N PHE A 412 -18.41 -0.12 -9.53
CA PHE A 412 -17.57 -0.22 -10.71
C PHE A 412 -18.21 -1.17 -11.73
N PRO A 413 -18.28 -0.80 -13.03
CA PRO A 413 -19.11 -1.50 -14.00
C PRO A 413 -18.52 -2.79 -14.57
N HIS A 414 -17.24 -3.08 -14.30
CA HIS A 414 -16.50 -4.19 -14.91
C HIS A 414 -15.71 -4.98 -13.88
N HIS A 415 -15.54 -6.29 -14.13
CA HIS A 415 -14.62 -7.15 -13.39
C HIS A 415 -13.43 -7.59 -14.27
N THR A 416 -13.65 -7.79 -15.57
CA THR A 416 -12.59 -8.14 -16.53
C THR A 416 -12.59 -7.14 -17.68
N PHE A 417 -11.50 -6.37 -17.84
CA PHE A 417 -11.47 -5.25 -18.77
C PHE A 417 -10.04 -4.85 -19.14
N TRP A 418 -9.90 -4.01 -20.18
CA TRP A 418 -8.67 -3.29 -20.47
C TRP A 418 -8.61 -1.99 -19.68
N TRP A 419 -7.62 -1.86 -18.84
CA TRP A 419 -7.34 -0.59 -18.15
C TRP A 419 -6.34 0.24 -18.97
N GLU A 420 -6.79 1.43 -19.41
CA GLU A 420 -6.00 2.34 -20.22
C GLU A 420 -5.44 3.48 -19.38
N GLY A 421 -4.11 3.63 -19.40
CA GLY A 421 -3.37 4.68 -18.69
C GLY A 421 -3.31 6.01 -19.42
N LEU A 422 -2.56 6.96 -18.81
CA LEU A 422 -2.38 8.34 -19.32
C LEU A 422 -1.84 8.39 -20.76
N ASP A 423 -0.91 7.50 -21.10
CA ASP A 423 -0.24 7.44 -22.39
C ASP A 423 -0.97 6.58 -23.43
N GLY A 424 -2.13 6.01 -23.06
CA GLY A 424 -2.89 5.09 -23.90
C GLY A 424 -2.43 3.63 -23.80
N THR A 425 -1.46 3.32 -22.96
CA THR A 425 -1.06 1.93 -22.68
C THR A 425 -2.19 1.18 -21.97
N ARG A 426 -2.46 -0.05 -22.41
CA ARG A 426 -3.52 -0.91 -21.84
C ARG A 426 -2.95 -2.13 -21.15
N VAL A 427 -3.54 -2.47 -20.01
CA VAL A 427 -3.25 -3.67 -19.22
C VAL A 427 -4.54 -4.47 -19.05
N PHE A 428 -4.50 -5.77 -19.35
CA PHE A 428 -5.63 -6.64 -19.08
C PHE A 428 -5.78 -6.81 -17.56
N THR A 429 -6.96 -6.47 -17.04
CA THR A 429 -7.21 -6.25 -15.63
C THR A 429 -8.36 -7.12 -15.16
N HIS A 430 -8.23 -7.67 -13.95
CA HIS A 430 -9.31 -8.43 -13.31
C HIS A 430 -9.54 -7.98 -11.89
N PHE A 431 -10.81 -7.75 -11.55
CA PHE A 431 -11.31 -7.54 -10.19
C PHE A 431 -12.09 -8.80 -9.78
N PRO A 432 -11.64 -9.57 -8.79
CA PRO A 432 -12.35 -10.74 -8.31
C PRO A 432 -13.81 -10.41 -7.93
N PRO A 433 -14.83 -10.98 -8.61
CA PRO A 433 -16.23 -10.62 -8.36
C PRO A 433 -16.78 -11.13 -7.02
N ILE A 434 -15.95 -11.84 -6.27
CA ILE A 434 -16.24 -12.27 -4.91
C ILE A 434 -16.15 -11.12 -3.89
N ASP A 435 -15.58 -9.96 -4.29
CA ASP A 435 -15.44 -8.73 -3.51
C ASP A 435 -14.61 -8.90 -2.23
N THR A 436 -13.74 -9.91 -2.18
CA THR A 436 -12.79 -10.15 -1.11
C THR A 436 -11.51 -10.81 -1.64
N TYR A 437 -10.39 -10.58 -0.96
CA TYR A 437 -9.14 -11.32 -1.16
C TYR A 437 -8.94 -12.44 -0.12
N ASN A 438 -9.93 -12.65 0.77
CA ASN A 438 -9.91 -13.59 1.88
C ASN A 438 -11.11 -14.56 1.81
N SER A 439 -11.44 -15.08 0.63
CA SER A 439 -12.57 -15.99 0.47
C SER A 439 -12.46 -17.23 1.35
N ASP A 440 -13.58 -17.64 1.91
CA ASP A 440 -13.74 -18.91 2.62
C ASP A 440 -14.24 -20.07 1.74
N LEU A 441 -14.44 -19.81 0.44
CA LEU A 441 -15.02 -20.73 -0.55
C LEU A 441 -16.41 -21.27 -0.15
N SER A 442 -17.14 -20.57 0.72
CA SER A 442 -18.49 -20.94 1.11
C SER A 442 -19.47 -20.86 -0.05
N GLY A 443 -20.55 -21.62 0.01
CA GLY A 443 -21.60 -21.57 -1.01
C GLY A 443 -22.15 -20.16 -1.21
N ARG A 444 -22.21 -19.35 -0.17
CA ARG A 444 -22.60 -17.93 -0.22
C ARG A 444 -21.65 -17.10 -1.09
N GLU A 445 -20.36 -17.23 -0.86
CA GLU A 445 -19.34 -16.44 -1.58
C GLU A 445 -19.20 -16.91 -3.04
N LEU A 446 -19.21 -18.21 -3.29
CA LEU A 446 -19.17 -18.76 -4.66
C LEU A 446 -20.38 -18.32 -5.48
N ALA A 447 -21.59 -18.36 -4.89
CA ALA A 447 -22.79 -17.89 -5.55
C ALA A 447 -22.81 -16.36 -5.75
N HIS A 448 -22.20 -15.61 -4.81
CA HIS A 448 -22.03 -14.17 -4.97
C HIS A 448 -21.11 -13.88 -6.14
N ALA A 449 -19.94 -14.53 -6.21
CA ALA A 449 -18.98 -14.33 -7.30
C ALA A 449 -19.62 -14.53 -8.67
N GLN A 450 -20.40 -15.60 -8.86
CA GLN A 450 -21.10 -15.85 -10.11
C GLN A 450 -22.15 -14.78 -10.43
N ARG A 451 -22.98 -14.40 -9.46
CA ARG A 451 -24.06 -13.42 -9.67
C ARG A 451 -23.54 -12.00 -9.87
N ASN A 452 -22.45 -11.67 -9.23
CA ASN A 452 -21.82 -10.36 -9.24
C ASN A 452 -21.00 -10.11 -10.49
N PHE A 453 -20.49 -11.14 -11.17
CA PHE A 453 -19.63 -11.00 -12.33
C PHE A 453 -20.30 -10.20 -13.44
N ALA A 454 -19.76 -9.01 -13.76
CA ALA A 454 -20.40 -8.06 -14.66
C ALA A 454 -20.44 -8.56 -16.12
N GLU A 455 -19.45 -9.35 -16.53
CA GLU A 455 -19.29 -9.86 -17.89
C GLU A 455 -20.02 -11.18 -18.15
N ASN A 456 -20.95 -11.57 -17.26
CA ASN A 456 -21.77 -12.79 -17.44
C ASN A 456 -22.42 -12.84 -18.84
N GLY A 457 -22.26 -13.99 -19.50
CA GLY A 457 -22.76 -14.23 -20.86
C GLY A 457 -21.78 -13.83 -21.97
N ALA A 458 -20.71 -13.11 -21.66
CA ALA A 458 -19.63 -12.75 -22.57
C ALA A 458 -18.30 -13.44 -22.19
N ALA A 459 -18.05 -13.57 -20.88
CA ALA A 459 -16.93 -14.33 -20.32
C ALA A 459 -17.46 -15.37 -19.31
N THR A 460 -16.69 -16.46 -19.11
CA THR A 460 -17.14 -17.60 -18.33
C THR A 460 -16.34 -17.86 -17.06
N ARG A 461 -15.26 -17.08 -16.81
CA ARG A 461 -14.34 -17.33 -15.71
C ARG A 461 -13.99 -16.09 -14.91
N SER A 462 -13.70 -16.30 -13.61
CA SER A 462 -13.15 -15.29 -12.71
C SER A 462 -12.22 -15.92 -11.68
N LEU A 463 -11.41 -15.09 -11.01
CA LEU A 463 -10.46 -15.54 -10.01
C LEU A 463 -11.02 -15.36 -8.59
N VAL A 464 -10.65 -16.29 -7.69
CA VAL A 464 -11.02 -16.26 -6.26
C VAL A 464 -9.77 -16.48 -5.41
N PRO A 465 -9.23 -15.46 -4.75
CA PRO A 465 -8.21 -15.62 -3.73
C PRO A 465 -8.86 -16.16 -2.44
N PHE A 466 -8.30 -17.24 -1.88
CA PHE A 466 -8.87 -17.86 -0.66
C PHE A 466 -7.82 -18.07 0.43
N GLY A 467 -8.22 -17.89 1.67
CA GLY A 467 -7.37 -18.00 2.84
C GLY A 467 -7.44 -16.78 3.74
N TYR A 468 -6.93 -16.90 4.96
CA TYR A 468 -6.90 -15.77 5.91
C TYR A 468 -5.81 -14.78 5.56
N GLY A 469 -6.17 -13.49 5.54
CA GLY A 469 -5.29 -12.38 5.20
C GLY A 469 -5.25 -11.28 6.25
N ASP A 470 -4.81 -10.10 5.82
CA ASP A 470 -4.43 -8.92 6.60
C ASP A 470 -3.29 -9.24 7.60
N GLY A 471 -3.55 -10.01 8.65
CA GLY A 471 -2.56 -10.49 9.62
C GLY A 471 -1.87 -11.80 9.26
N GLY A 472 -2.12 -12.35 8.08
CA GLY A 472 -1.58 -13.61 7.63
C GLY A 472 -2.41 -14.82 8.09
N GLY A 473 -1.84 -15.99 7.99
CA GLY A 473 -2.48 -17.29 8.22
C GLY A 473 -2.61 -18.12 6.95
N GLY A 474 -3.09 -17.50 5.89
CA GLY A 474 -3.29 -18.13 4.59
C GLY A 474 -4.37 -19.23 4.59
N PRO A 475 -4.36 -20.12 3.60
CA PRO A 475 -5.26 -21.26 3.55
C PRO A 475 -4.97 -22.25 4.66
N THR A 476 -6.03 -22.92 5.13
CA THR A 476 -5.96 -24.06 6.05
C THR A 476 -6.41 -25.33 5.34
N ARG A 477 -6.29 -26.48 6.00
CA ARG A 477 -6.79 -27.75 5.45
C ARG A 477 -8.28 -27.72 5.11
N GLU A 478 -9.07 -26.94 5.88
CA GLU A 478 -10.51 -26.76 5.63
C GLU A 478 -10.78 -26.12 4.28
N PHE A 479 -10.01 -25.08 3.89
CA PHE A 479 -10.19 -24.42 2.59
C PHE A 479 -9.91 -25.38 1.41
N VAL A 480 -8.79 -26.11 1.46
CA VAL A 480 -8.43 -27.05 0.38
C VAL A 480 -9.43 -28.19 0.30
N ALA A 481 -9.83 -28.73 1.45
CA ALA A 481 -10.85 -29.77 1.50
C ALA A 481 -12.24 -29.29 1.04
N THR A 482 -12.59 -28.03 1.30
CA THR A 482 -13.80 -27.39 0.77
C THR A 482 -13.68 -27.23 -0.76
N ALA A 483 -12.54 -26.76 -1.29
CA ALA A 483 -12.31 -26.65 -2.72
C ALA A 483 -12.52 -27.97 -3.45
N ARG A 484 -12.05 -29.12 -2.90
CA ARG A 484 -12.32 -30.46 -3.45
C ARG A 484 -13.82 -30.78 -3.55
N ARG A 485 -14.63 -30.38 -2.54
CA ARG A 485 -16.07 -30.63 -2.50
C ARG A 485 -16.86 -29.82 -3.51
N VAL A 486 -16.45 -28.57 -3.74
CA VAL A 486 -17.11 -27.63 -4.65
C VAL A 486 -16.49 -27.63 -6.06
N ALA A 487 -15.46 -28.43 -6.30
CA ALA A 487 -14.76 -28.50 -7.59
C ALA A 487 -15.72 -28.75 -8.77
N ASN A 488 -16.71 -29.60 -8.59
CA ASN A 488 -17.67 -29.97 -9.64
C ASN A 488 -19.03 -30.34 -9.03
N LEU A 489 -19.65 -29.41 -8.31
CA LEU A 489 -20.89 -29.64 -7.57
C LEU A 489 -22.09 -29.06 -8.32
N GLU A 490 -23.16 -29.87 -8.53
CA GLU A 490 -24.40 -29.45 -9.20
C GLU A 490 -24.99 -28.19 -8.56
N SER A 491 -25.33 -27.22 -9.40
CA SER A 491 -25.87 -25.91 -9.04
C SER A 491 -24.88 -24.96 -8.33
N SER A 492 -23.60 -25.27 -8.32
CA SER A 492 -22.50 -24.40 -7.88
C SER A 492 -21.61 -24.02 -9.08
N PRO A 493 -20.88 -22.92 -9.05
CA PRO A 493 -19.76 -22.70 -9.95
C PRO A 493 -18.76 -23.85 -9.85
N ARG A 494 -17.97 -24.07 -10.89
CA ARG A 494 -16.84 -25.00 -10.83
C ARG A 494 -15.64 -24.29 -10.22
N VAL A 495 -14.99 -24.92 -9.27
CA VAL A 495 -13.81 -24.38 -8.60
C VAL A 495 -12.58 -25.20 -8.97
N THR A 496 -11.55 -24.57 -9.52
CA THR A 496 -10.28 -25.23 -9.85
C THR A 496 -9.16 -24.46 -9.15
N ILE A 497 -8.32 -25.18 -8.39
CA ILE A 497 -7.10 -24.55 -7.83
C ILE A 497 -6.06 -24.49 -8.97
N GLU A 498 -5.65 -23.28 -9.32
CA GLU A 498 -4.66 -23.02 -10.36
C GLU A 498 -3.90 -21.71 -10.11
N SER A 499 -2.81 -21.51 -10.83
CA SER A 499 -2.00 -20.31 -10.69
C SER A 499 -2.67 -19.05 -11.27
N PRO A 500 -2.33 -17.84 -10.79
CA PRO A 500 -2.78 -16.60 -11.41
C PRO A 500 -2.41 -16.49 -12.90
N THR A 501 -1.26 -16.99 -13.31
CA THR A 501 -0.81 -17.01 -14.71
C THR A 501 -1.72 -17.87 -15.59
N GLU A 502 -2.16 -19.03 -15.11
CA GLU A 502 -3.12 -19.91 -15.84
C GLU A 502 -4.45 -19.20 -15.99
N PHE A 503 -4.96 -18.60 -14.91
CA PHE A 503 -6.20 -17.82 -14.97
C PHE A 503 -6.11 -16.68 -15.98
N PHE A 504 -5.11 -15.80 -15.86
CA PHE A 504 -5.00 -14.63 -16.74
C PHE A 504 -4.78 -15.00 -18.19
N SER A 505 -3.97 -16.01 -18.46
CA SER A 505 -3.75 -16.50 -19.84
C SER A 505 -5.05 -16.97 -20.47
N ALA A 506 -5.83 -17.76 -19.74
CA ALA A 506 -7.10 -18.28 -20.23
C ALA A 506 -8.19 -17.21 -20.32
N ALA A 507 -8.24 -16.25 -19.35
CA ALA A 507 -9.20 -15.15 -19.38
C ALA A 507 -8.91 -14.17 -20.52
N GLU A 508 -7.64 -13.87 -20.77
CA GLU A 508 -7.24 -12.98 -21.87
C GLU A 508 -7.51 -13.66 -23.23
N GLU A 509 -7.18 -14.95 -23.39
CA GLU A 509 -7.50 -15.70 -24.61
C GLU A 509 -9.01 -15.72 -24.90
N GLU A 510 -9.85 -15.91 -23.87
CA GLU A 510 -11.31 -15.95 -23.99
C GLU A 510 -11.91 -14.58 -24.31
N TYR A 511 -11.40 -13.49 -23.72
CA TYR A 511 -12.13 -12.23 -23.67
C TYR A 511 -11.38 -11.03 -24.27
N HIS A 512 -10.16 -11.19 -24.76
CA HIS A 512 -9.28 -10.14 -25.28
C HIS A 512 -9.98 -9.15 -26.20
N ASP A 513 -10.65 -9.65 -27.24
CA ASP A 513 -11.27 -8.83 -28.30
C ASP A 513 -12.60 -8.19 -27.89
N HIS A 514 -13.18 -8.65 -26.79
CA HIS A 514 -14.51 -8.23 -26.33
C HIS A 514 -14.49 -7.44 -25.02
N ALA A 515 -13.34 -7.43 -24.34
CA ALA A 515 -13.18 -6.75 -23.06
C ALA A 515 -13.40 -5.22 -23.22
N PRO A 516 -14.22 -4.59 -22.36
CA PRO A 516 -14.42 -3.16 -22.37
C PRO A 516 -13.13 -2.44 -21.94
N VAL A 517 -13.07 -1.13 -22.22
CA VAL A 517 -11.94 -0.29 -21.84
C VAL A 517 -12.37 0.71 -20.78
N TRP A 518 -11.65 0.72 -19.66
CA TRP A 518 -11.72 1.80 -18.69
C TRP A 518 -10.49 2.67 -18.82
N SER A 519 -10.66 3.97 -19.04
CA SER A 519 -9.55 4.92 -19.22
C SER A 519 -9.41 5.86 -18.02
N GLY A 520 -8.18 6.07 -17.55
CA GLY A 520 -7.85 6.99 -16.47
C GLY A 520 -7.61 6.30 -15.12
N GLU A 521 -7.74 7.06 -14.03
CA GLU A 521 -7.54 6.54 -12.67
C GLU A 521 -8.61 5.55 -12.24
N LEU A 522 -8.24 4.61 -11.38
CA LEU A 522 -9.16 3.79 -10.62
C LEU A 522 -9.32 4.45 -9.25
N TYR A 523 -10.23 5.43 -9.18
CA TYR A 523 -10.48 6.19 -7.95
C TYR A 523 -11.28 5.35 -6.96
N LEU A 524 -10.81 5.29 -5.72
CA LEU A 524 -11.50 4.62 -4.62
C LEU A 524 -12.41 5.63 -3.90
N GLU A 525 -13.70 5.36 -3.84
CA GLU A 525 -14.72 6.23 -3.21
C GLU A 525 -14.83 6.04 -1.68
N ILE A 526 -13.78 5.59 -1.07
CA ILE A 526 -13.55 5.46 0.37
C ILE A 526 -12.05 5.72 0.63
N HIS A 527 -11.65 5.93 1.88
CA HIS A 527 -10.24 6.13 2.25
C HIS A 527 -9.60 7.42 1.71
N ARG A 528 -10.40 8.48 1.51
CA ARG A 528 -9.95 9.77 0.96
C ARG A 528 -9.09 10.58 1.94
N ALA A 529 -9.18 10.30 3.24
CA ALA A 529 -8.36 10.94 4.26
C ALA A 529 -6.89 10.53 4.22
N THR A 530 -6.60 9.42 3.57
CA THR A 530 -5.23 8.92 3.35
C THR A 530 -4.35 9.88 2.57
N TYR A 531 -4.94 10.85 1.88
CA TYR A 531 -4.19 11.93 1.23
C TYR A 531 -3.64 12.97 2.22
N THR A 532 -4.07 12.95 3.50
CA THR A 532 -3.69 13.96 4.49
C THR A 532 -3.21 13.39 5.83
N SER A 533 -3.78 12.28 6.32
CA SER A 533 -3.43 11.68 7.63
C SER A 533 -1.94 11.40 7.76
N GLN A 534 -1.35 11.65 8.95
CA GLN A 534 0.07 11.48 9.25
C GLN A 534 0.98 12.35 8.36
N ALA A 535 0.83 13.66 8.46
CA ALA A 535 1.52 14.65 7.65
C ALA A 535 3.06 14.51 7.67
N LYS A 536 3.67 14.13 8.80
CA LYS A 536 5.12 13.91 8.91
C LYS A 536 5.61 12.71 8.10
N THR A 537 4.84 11.62 8.07
CA THR A 537 5.14 10.45 7.23
C THR A 537 5.14 10.84 5.75
N LYS A 538 4.15 11.61 5.31
CA LYS A 538 4.04 12.13 3.93
C LYS A 538 5.17 13.09 3.57
N GLN A 539 5.52 14.00 4.46
CA GLN A 539 6.63 14.92 4.29
C GLN A 539 7.96 14.16 4.20
N GLY A 540 8.16 13.17 5.08
CA GLY A 540 9.35 12.30 5.07
C GLY A 540 9.50 11.56 3.75
N ASN A 541 8.40 11.01 3.21
CA ASN A 541 8.39 10.36 1.90
C ASN A 541 8.80 11.34 0.79
N ARG A 542 8.08 12.46 0.64
CA ARG A 542 8.33 13.46 -0.40
C ARG A 542 9.79 13.94 -0.36
N ARG A 543 10.28 14.27 0.82
CA ARG A 543 11.67 14.71 1.00
C ARG A 543 12.68 13.62 0.62
N SER A 544 12.45 12.37 1.03
CA SER A 544 13.36 11.26 0.72
C SER A 544 13.45 10.96 -0.76
N GLU A 545 12.33 11.01 -1.49
CA GLU A 545 12.32 10.85 -2.95
C GLU A 545 13.16 11.91 -3.65
N HIS A 546 13.05 13.16 -3.23
CA HIS A 546 13.82 14.26 -3.82
C HIS A 546 15.31 14.22 -3.43
N LEU A 547 15.63 13.83 -2.20
CA LEU A 547 17.02 13.61 -1.76
C LEU A 547 17.67 12.43 -2.48
N LEU A 548 16.94 11.34 -2.72
CA LEU A 548 17.43 10.22 -3.54
C LEU A 548 17.75 10.65 -4.96
N ARG A 549 16.86 11.46 -5.59
CA ARG A 549 17.11 12.05 -6.91
C ARG A 549 18.41 12.86 -6.92
N GLU A 550 18.61 13.73 -5.92
CA GLU A 550 19.83 14.52 -5.81
C GLU A 550 21.08 13.66 -5.56
N ALA A 551 20.99 12.67 -4.68
CA ALA A 551 22.08 11.78 -4.35
C ALA A 551 22.55 10.96 -5.56
N GLU A 552 21.62 10.42 -6.34
CA GLU A 552 21.92 9.71 -7.58
C GLU A 552 22.53 10.65 -8.64
N LEU A 553 21.93 11.83 -8.87
CA LEU A 553 22.37 12.81 -9.85
C LEU A 553 23.81 13.28 -9.58
N TRP A 554 24.05 13.79 -8.36
CA TRP A 554 25.35 14.41 -8.04
C TRP A 554 26.45 13.37 -7.90
N SER A 555 26.15 12.17 -7.38
CA SER A 555 27.11 11.07 -7.34
C SER A 555 27.49 10.60 -8.74
N ALA A 556 26.50 10.46 -9.65
CA ALA A 556 26.77 10.10 -11.03
C ALA A 556 27.61 11.16 -11.72
N ALA A 557 27.27 12.45 -11.56
CA ALA A 557 28.02 13.57 -12.12
C ALA A 557 29.47 13.59 -11.63
N ALA A 558 29.69 13.41 -10.34
CA ALA A 558 31.03 13.41 -9.74
C ALA A 558 31.88 12.21 -10.19
N VAL A 559 31.30 11.03 -10.35
CA VAL A 559 32.01 9.83 -10.85
C VAL A 559 32.34 9.99 -12.35
N VAL A 560 31.38 10.46 -13.16
CA VAL A 560 31.59 10.69 -14.59
C VAL A 560 32.66 11.75 -14.85
N ALA A 561 32.70 12.80 -14.02
CA ALA A 561 33.73 13.84 -14.07
C ALA A 561 35.09 13.39 -13.49
N GLY A 562 35.21 12.17 -12.98
CA GLY A 562 36.44 11.65 -12.33
C GLY A 562 36.80 12.36 -11.03
N LYS A 563 35.83 12.95 -10.35
CA LYS A 563 35.97 13.67 -9.08
C LYS A 563 35.67 12.77 -7.85
N LEU A 564 34.99 11.66 -8.08
CA LEU A 564 34.77 10.57 -7.12
C LEU A 564 35.20 9.23 -7.74
N ASP A 565 35.78 8.37 -6.93
CA ASP A 565 36.27 7.06 -7.36
C ASP A 565 35.17 6.01 -7.51
N ALA A 566 34.06 6.15 -6.76
CA ALA A 566 32.99 5.16 -6.73
C ALA A 566 31.60 5.80 -6.53
N TYR A 567 30.63 5.20 -7.17
CA TYR A 567 29.21 5.49 -6.98
C TYR A 567 28.67 4.69 -5.77
N PRO A 568 27.84 5.27 -4.88
CA PRO A 568 27.43 4.64 -3.63
C PRO A 568 26.27 3.64 -3.80
N TYR A 569 26.48 2.58 -4.59
CA TYR A 569 25.46 1.60 -4.94
C TYR A 569 24.79 0.95 -3.73
N GLU A 570 25.57 0.47 -2.76
CA GLU A 570 25.07 -0.24 -1.59
C GLU A 570 24.22 0.65 -0.68
N ASP A 571 24.68 1.88 -0.45
CA ASP A 571 23.94 2.84 0.36
C ASP A 571 22.63 3.24 -0.32
N LEU A 572 22.66 3.53 -1.61
CA LEU A 572 21.46 3.90 -2.36
C LEU A 572 20.45 2.75 -2.45
N ASP A 573 20.90 1.51 -2.69
CA ASP A 573 20.03 0.32 -2.70
C ASP A 573 19.33 0.12 -1.34
N ARG A 574 20.10 0.20 -0.25
CA ARG A 574 19.56 0.08 1.11
C ARG A 574 18.57 1.20 1.45
N ILE A 575 18.90 2.44 1.07
CA ILE A 575 18.05 3.60 1.33
C ILE A 575 16.76 3.50 0.50
N TRP A 576 16.86 3.17 -0.80
CA TRP A 576 15.70 2.94 -1.65
C TRP A 576 14.77 1.90 -1.03
N LYS A 577 15.26 0.72 -0.65
CA LYS A 577 14.44 -0.34 -0.03
C LYS A 577 13.73 0.13 1.24
N ALA A 578 14.37 0.96 2.06
CA ALA A 578 13.76 1.50 3.27
C ALA A 578 12.66 2.54 2.95
N VAL A 579 12.85 3.41 1.95
CA VAL A 579 11.82 4.35 1.49
C VAL A 579 10.65 3.58 0.88
N LEU A 580 10.91 2.60 0.00
CA LEU A 580 9.90 1.79 -0.66
C LEU A 580 9.07 0.98 0.34
N LEU A 581 9.69 0.46 1.41
CA LEU A 581 8.96 -0.21 2.50
C LEU A 581 7.95 0.74 3.16
N ASN A 582 8.36 1.98 3.44
CA ASN A 582 7.50 2.98 4.06
C ASN A 582 6.41 3.52 3.11
N GLN A 583 6.43 3.16 1.82
CA GLN A 583 5.35 3.41 0.86
C GLN A 583 4.27 2.31 0.86
N PHE A 584 4.39 1.31 1.75
CA PHE A 584 3.33 0.34 1.96
C PHE A 584 1.99 1.03 2.21
N HIS A 585 0.89 0.44 1.67
CA HIS A 585 -0.41 1.12 1.57
C HIS A 585 -1.11 1.44 2.90
N ASP A 586 -0.61 0.97 4.05
CA ASP A 586 -1.05 1.40 5.38
C ASP A 586 0.00 2.26 6.13
N ILE A 587 1.23 2.42 5.61
CA ILE A 587 2.23 3.31 6.22
C ILE A 587 2.11 4.71 5.64
N LEU A 588 2.40 4.90 4.36
CA LEU A 588 2.38 6.22 3.72
C LEU A 588 1.00 6.89 3.77
N PRO A 589 -0.13 6.20 3.56
CA PRO A 589 -1.47 6.73 3.75
C PRO A 589 -1.78 7.23 5.16
N GLY A 590 -1.08 6.75 6.18
CA GLY A 590 -1.27 7.21 7.55
C GLY A 590 -2.29 6.41 8.35
N SER A 591 -2.51 5.15 8.01
CA SER A 591 -3.57 4.29 8.53
C SER A 591 -3.10 3.18 9.48
N SER A 592 -1.85 3.24 9.92
CA SER A 592 -1.26 2.31 10.89
C SER A 592 -1.33 2.83 12.34
N ILE A 593 -0.99 1.95 13.29
CA ILE A 593 -0.86 2.30 14.71
C ILE A 593 0.30 3.28 14.97
N SER A 594 0.27 3.94 16.12
CA SER A 594 1.26 4.96 16.50
C SER A 594 2.70 4.45 16.46
N TRP A 595 2.94 3.21 16.87
CA TRP A 595 4.28 2.61 16.80
C TRP A 595 4.86 2.64 15.38
N VAL A 596 4.08 2.25 14.39
CA VAL A 596 4.51 2.24 12.97
C VAL A 596 4.89 3.63 12.50
N HIS A 597 4.08 4.64 12.81
CA HIS A 597 4.36 6.01 12.36
C HIS A 597 5.58 6.63 13.05
N ARG A 598 5.83 6.32 14.33
CA ARG A 598 7.08 6.73 15.02
C ARG A 598 8.29 6.10 14.36
N GLU A 599 8.26 4.80 14.07
CA GLU A 599 9.36 4.12 13.36
C GLU A 599 9.57 4.68 11.95
N ALA A 600 8.49 5.05 11.24
CA ALA A 600 8.59 5.67 9.92
C ALA A 600 9.24 7.06 10.00
N GLU A 601 8.80 7.93 10.94
CA GLU A 601 9.40 9.24 11.18
C GLU A 601 10.89 9.14 11.50
N GLU A 602 11.28 8.25 12.42
CA GLU A 602 12.69 7.99 12.78
C GLU A 602 13.50 7.49 11.58
N THR A 603 12.92 6.60 10.78
CA THR A 603 13.56 6.07 9.57
C THR A 603 13.80 7.20 8.56
N TYR A 604 12.79 8.01 8.24
CA TYR A 604 12.94 9.11 7.29
C TYR A 604 13.96 10.15 7.78
N ALA A 605 13.98 10.48 9.07
CA ALA A 605 14.97 11.41 9.63
C ALA A 605 16.41 10.89 9.48
N ARG A 606 16.64 9.61 9.76
CA ARG A 606 17.94 8.96 9.57
C ARG A 606 18.33 8.91 8.11
N LEU A 607 17.45 8.48 7.21
CA LEU A 607 17.71 8.39 5.77
C LEU A 607 18.00 9.77 5.17
N ALA A 608 17.26 10.81 5.59
CA ALA A 608 17.54 12.17 5.15
C ALA A 608 18.95 12.62 5.53
N SER A 609 19.41 12.33 6.75
CA SER A 609 20.77 12.65 7.19
C SER A 609 21.83 11.92 6.36
N GLU A 610 21.62 10.64 6.06
CA GLU A 610 22.53 9.85 5.23
C GLU A 610 22.59 10.37 3.79
N LEU A 611 21.46 10.70 3.19
CA LEU A 611 21.36 11.25 1.83
C LEU A 611 21.99 12.64 1.73
N GLU A 612 21.76 13.51 2.72
CA GLU A 612 22.42 14.83 2.79
C GLU A 612 23.95 14.69 2.82
N ALA A 613 24.49 13.71 3.54
CA ALA A 613 25.94 13.46 3.57
C ALA A 613 26.46 12.98 2.20
N ILE A 614 25.72 12.10 1.50
CA ILE A 614 26.08 11.64 0.15
C ILE A 614 26.07 12.82 -0.84
N ILE A 615 25.02 13.65 -0.80
CA ILE A 615 24.87 14.83 -1.66
C ILE A 615 26.02 15.81 -1.40
N ALA A 616 26.28 16.18 -0.14
CA ALA A 616 27.31 17.12 0.23
C ALA A 616 28.71 16.66 -0.24
N LYS A 617 29.03 15.37 -0.09
CA LYS A 617 30.28 14.79 -0.56
C LYS A 617 30.44 14.91 -2.08
N ALA A 618 29.38 14.62 -2.83
CA ALA A 618 29.39 14.68 -4.28
C ALA A 618 29.50 16.12 -4.79
N GLN A 619 28.71 17.04 -4.23
CA GLN A 619 28.74 18.45 -4.59
C GLN A 619 30.07 19.12 -4.24
N GLN A 620 30.66 18.82 -3.07
CA GLN A 620 31.99 19.34 -2.72
C GLN A 620 33.07 18.83 -3.65
N ALA A 621 32.99 17.55 -4.06
CA ALA A 621 33.92 16.98 -5.03
C ALA A 621 33.81 17.67 -6.40
N LEU A 622 32.60 17.99 -6.85
CA LEU A 622 32.35 18.73 -8.10
C LEU A 622 32.83 20.19 -8.00
N ALA A 623 32.48 20.88 -6.92
CA ALA A 623 32.82 22.28 -6.71
C ALA A 623 34.34 22.53 -6.52
N GLY A 624 35.10 21.52 -6.08
CA GLY A 624 36.54 21.64 -5.85
C GLY A 624 36.88 22.60 -4.72
N SER A 625 38.13 23.10 -4.73
CA SER A 625 38.62 24.06 -3.73
C SER A 625 38.66 25.46 -4.29
N GLY A 626 38.03 26.42 -3.59
CA GLY A 626 37.95 27.83 -3.98
C GLY A 626 37.08 28.62 -3.04
N ASP A 627 36.88 29.92 -3.34
CA ASP A 627 36.12 30.85 -2.50
C ASP A 627 34.77 31.31 -3.13
N ALA A 628 34.45 30.82 -4.33
CA ALA A 628 33.20 31.18 -5.01
C ALA A 628 32.00 30.44 -4.41
N GLN A 629 30.84 31.09 -4.43
CA GLN A 629 29.58 30.45 -4.07
C GLN A 629 29.02 29.73 -5.30
N ILE A 630 29.15 28.41 -5.31
CA ILE A 630 28.66 27.56 -6.40
C ILE A 630 27.26 27.09 -6.02
N VAL A 631 26.30 27.38 -6.85
CA VAL A 631 24.88 27.01 -6.66
C VAL A 631 24.57 25.77 -7.50
N PHE A 632 24.06 24.72 -6.85
CA PHE A 632 23.66 23.46 -7.45
C PHE A 632 22.14 23.46 -7.66
N ASN A 633 21.72 23.23 -8.90
CA ASN A 633 20.32 23.17 -9.32
C ASN A 633 19.95 21.74 -9.74
N ALA A 634 19.34 20.96 -8.86
CA ALA A 634 18.88 19.60 -9.15
C ALA A 634 17.54 19.52 -9.90
N ALA A 635 16.84 20.65 -10.07
CA ALA A 635 15.61 20.71 -10.83
C ALA A 635 15.89 20.51 -12.33
N PRO A 636 14.93 19.97 -13.11
CA PRO A 636 15.11 19.75 -14.54
C PRO A 636 15.09 21.05 -15.36
N HIS A 637 14.66 22.16 -14.75
CA HIS A 637 14.57 23.48 -15.39
C HIS A 637 15.67 24.40 -14.91
N GLY A 638 16.15 25.27 -15.78
CA GLY A 638 17.13 26.30 -15.42
C GLY A 638 16.53 27.35 -14.48
N ARG A 639 17.36 27.94 -13.60
CA ARG A 639 17.00 29.04 -12.71
C ARG A 639 18.24 29.93 -12.40
N ASN A 640 18.03 31.24 -12.25
CA ASN A 640 19.10 32.16 -11.86
C ASN A 640 20.36 32.12 -12.74
N GLY A 641 20.18 31.81 -14.05
CA GLY A 641 21.26 31.64 -15.02
C GLY A 641 22.00 30.29 -14.95
N ILE A 642 21.57 29.36 -14.09
CA ILE A 642 22.13 28.02 -13.94
C ILE A 642 21.23 27.00 -14.63
N ALA A 643 21.84 26.20 -15.48
CA ALA A 643 21.13 25.16 -16.20
C ALA A 643 20.46 24.15 -15.23
N GLY A 644 19.34 23.55 -15.65
CA GLY A 644 18.77 22.43 -14.92
C GLY A 644 19.75 21.26 -14.83
N LEU A 645 19.79 20.54 -13.71
CA LEU A 645 20.71 19.43 -13.41
C LEU A 645 22.21 19.84 -13.40
N GLY A 646 22.51 21.13 -13.28
CA GLY A 646 23.86 21.69 -13.32
C GLY A 646 24.21 22.56 -12.11
N ALA A 647 25.42 23.07 -12.10
CA ALA A 647 25.91 23.96 -11.06
C ALA A 647 26.75 25.11 -11.62
N GLY A 648 26.67 26.27 -10.99
CA GLY A 648 27.43 27.46 -11.42
C GLY A 648 27.29 28.63 -10.46
N VAL A 649 27.80 29.79 -10.85
CA VAL A 649 27.62 31.03 -10.08
C VAL A 649 26.29 31.67 -10.47
N ALA A 650 25.42 31.93 -9.49
CA ALA A 650 24.12 32.51 -9.74
C ALA A 650 24.24 33.95 -10.26
N ALA A 651 23.36 34.32 -11.21
CA ALA A 651 23.24 35.70 -11.67
C ALA A 651 22.65 36.58 -10.54
N ALA A 652 23.18 37.79 -10.38
CA ALA A 652 22.62 38.74 -9.41
C ALA A 652 21.25 39.25 -9.87
N SER A 653 20.27 39.29 -8.98
CA SER A 653 18.98 39.92 -9.23
C SER A 653 19.05 41.40 -8.88
N GLU A 654 18.71 42.30 -9.83
CA GLU A 654 18.65 43.75 -9.60
C GLU A 654 17.25 44.28 -9.20
N SER A 655 16.23 43.39 -9.14
CA SER A 655 14.85 43.79 -8.87
C SER A 655 14.62 43.99 -7.36
N ALA A 656 13.91 45.05 -7.01
CA ALA A 656 13.53 45.36 -5.63
C ALA A 656 12.04 45.09 -5.40
N VAL A 657 11.69 44.59 -4.21
CA VAL A 657 10.30 44.44 -3.77
C VAL A 657 9.99 45.57 -2.77
N THR A 658 8.84 46.22 -2.94
CA THR A 658 8.37 47.24 -2.02
C THR A 658 7.28 46.72 -1.10
N VAL A 659 7.20 47.29 0.10
CA VAL A 659 6.12 47.05 1.07
C VAL A 659 5.59 48.39 1.54
N GLU A 660 4.37 48.72 1.12
CA GLU A 660 3.72 50.00 1.51
C GLU A 660 2.22 49.75 1.78
N ASN A 661 1.74 50.20 2.94
CA ASN A 661 0.31 50.18 3.31
C ASN A 661 -0.35 48.81 3.15
N GLY A 662 0.31 47.70 3.51
CA GLY A 662 -0.21 46.33 3.38
C GLY A 662 -0.10 45.77 1.97
N VAL A 663 0.57 46.48 1.03
CA VAL A 663 0.80 46.04 -0.36
C VAL A 663 2.25 45.62 -0.55
N LEU A 664 2.46 44.42 -1.04
CA LEU A 664 3.74 43.87 -1.49
C LEU A 664 3.76 43.95 -3.02
N ASP A 665 4.73 44.59 -3.61
CA ASP A 665 4.85 44.82 -5.07
C ASP A 665 6.27 44.50 -5.56
N ASN A 666 6.40 43.54 -6.46
CA ASN A 666 7.68 43.20 -7.11
C ASN A 666 7.72 43.59 -8.60
N GLY A 667 6.73 44.36 -9.03
CA GLY A 667 6.60 44.78 -10.44
C GLY A 667 5.94 43.75 -11.38
N LEU A 668 5.83 42.49 -10.96
CA LEU A 668 5.15 41.42 -11.70
C LEU A 668 3.78 41.08 -11.08
N ILE A 669 3.73 41.02 -9.75
CA ILE A 669 2.50 40.83 -8.97
C ILE A 669 2.42 41.89 -7.86
N ARG A 670 1.19 42.23 -7.52
CA ARG A 670 0.87 43.13 -6.38
C ARG A 670 -0.08 42.41 -5.46
N VAL A 671 0.35 42.20 -4.22
CA VAL A 671 -0.38 41.44 -3.19
C VAL A 671 -0.84 42.39 -2.09
N THR A 672 -2.14 42.50 -1.85
CA THR A 672 -2.70 43.30 -0.73
C THR A 672 -3.10 42.35 0.37
N ILE A 673 -2.54 42.57 1.57
CA ILE A 673 -2.84 41.83 2.78
C ILE A 673 -3.58 42.77 3.75
N ASP A 674 -4.74 42.33 4.25
CA ASP A 674 -5.56 43.07 5.20
C ASP A 674 -5.05 42.91 6.67
N ASP A 675 -5.73 43.56 7.61
CA ASP A 675 -5.45 43.49 9.04
C ASP A 675 -5.75 42.12 9.67
N ARG A 676 -6.44 41.27 8.97
CA ARG A 676 -6.66 39.86 9.34
C ARG A 676 -5.61 38.93 8.74
N GLY A 677 -4.60 39.45 8.02
CA GLY A 677 -3.56 38.66 7.38
C GLY A 677 -4.07 37.82 6.19
N LEU A 678 -5.15 38.26 5.54
CA LEU A 678 -5.75 37.60 4.40
C LEU A 678 -5.42 38.33 3.09
N ILE A 679 -5.26 37.59 2.00
CA ILE A 679 -5.01 38.16 0.66
C ILE A 679 -6.34 38.69 0.13
N THR A 680 -6.54 40.01 0.13
CA THR A 680 -7.74 40.67 -0.39
C THR A 680 -7.63 41.04 -1.86
N SER A 681 -6.43 41.16 -2.38
CA SER A 681 -6.13 41.38 -3.80
C SER A 681 -4.82 40.72 -4.15
N LEU A 682 -4.79 40.06 -5.30
CA LEU A 682 -3.60 39.54 -5.93
C LEU A 682 -3.69 39.92 -7.40
N TYR A 683 -2.96 40.96 -7.80
CA TYR A 683 -3.05 41.53 -9.11
C TYR A 683 -1.86 41.11 -9.99
N ASP A 684 -2.13 40.49 -11.12
CA ASP A 684 -1.14 40.18 -12.16
C ASP A 684 -0.91 41.45 -12.99
N VAL A 685 0.25 42.05 -12.83
CA VAL A 685 0.59 43.33 -13.48
C VAL A 685 0.68 43.20 -14.99
N GLU A 686 1.26 42.12 -15.48
CA GLU A 686 1.43 41.83 -16.89
C GLU A 686 0.10 41.53 -17.59
N ALA A 687 -0.71 40.69 -16.98
CA ALA A 687 -2.04 40.33 -17.48
C ALA A 687 -3.07 41.45 -17.27
N GLY A 688 -2.78 42.44 -16.40
CA GLY A 688 -3.68 43.53 -16.07
C GLY A 688 -4.96 43.05 -15.38
N ARG A 689 -4.86 42.04 -14.46
CA ARG A 689 -6.01 41.27 -14.02
C ARG A 689 -5.94 40.95 -12.49
N GLU A 690 -7.08 41.03 -11.85
CA GLU A 690 -7.26 40.51 -10.47
C GLU A 690 -7.39 38.97 -10.48
N VAL A 691 -6.71 38.33 -9.55
CA VAL A 691 -6.70 36.87 -9.41
C VAL A 691 -7.73 36.40 -8.38
N ILE A 692 -7.86 37.11 -7.25
CA ILE A 692 -8.83 36.75 -6.22
C ILE A 692 -10.24 37.11 -6.71
N ALA A 693 -11.18 36.20 -6.55
CA ALA A 693 -12.55 36.41 -6.98
C ALA A 693 -13.21 37.58 -6.23
N PRO A 694 -14.08 38.37 -6.89
CA PRO A 694 -14.73 39.54 -6.27
C PRO A 694 -15.42 39.20 -4.94
N GLY A 695 -15.08 39.96 -3.88
CA GLY A 695 -15.65 39.79 -2.55
C GLY A 695 -15.11 38.62 -1.75
N ALA A 696 -14.17 37.84 -2.32
CA ALA A 696 -13.49 36.73 -1.63
C ALA A 696 -12.11 37.13 -1.09
N VAL A 697 -11.50 36.26 -0.33
CA VAL A 697 -10.14 36.41 0.23
C VAL A 697 -9.34 35.12 0.04
N GLY A 698 -8.08 35.26 -0.31
CA GLY A 698 -7.14 34.14 -0.47
C GLY A 698 -6.38 33.85 0.83
N ASN A 699 -5.75 32.69 0.90
CA ASN A 699 -5.06 32.15 2.06
C ASN A 699 -5.95 32.09 3.31
N LEU A 700 -7.23 31.76 3.09
CA LEU A 700 -8.19 31.61 4.17
C LEU A 700 -8.08 30.21 4.78
N LEU A 701 -7.70 30.15 6.05
CA LEU A 701 -7.70 28.92 6.81
C LEU A 701 -9.13 28.51 7.20
N GLN A 702 -9.55 27.33 6.81
CA GLN A 702 -10.85 26.76 7.08
C GLN A 702 -10.73 25.53 7.97
N LEU A 703 -11.31 25.59 9.16
CA LEU A 703 -11.28 24.52 10.14
C LEU A 703 -12.61 23.76 10.10
N HIS A 704 -12.57 22.53 9.62
CA HIS A 704 -13.72 21.63 9.54
C HIS A 704 -13.80 20.69 10.73
N VAL A 705 -15.01 20.26 11.08
CA VAL A 705 -15.24 19.11 11.97
C VAL A 705 -15.12 17.84 11.13
N ASP A 706 -14.30 16.90 11.58
CA ASP A 706 -13.95 15.70 10.84
C ASP A 706 -14.20 14.46 11.70
N THR A 707 -15.41 13.92 11.56
CA THR A 707 -15.89 12.73 12.28
C THR A 707 -16.56 11.78 11.31
N PRO A 708 -15.77 11.03 10.52
CA PRO A 708 -16.33 10.07 9.57
C PRO A 708 -17.11 8.97 10.30
N ASN A 709 -18.00 8.28 9.57
CA ASN A 709 -18.81 7.21 10.16
C ASN A 709 -17.98 6.02 10.67
N ASN A 710 -16.90 5.68 9.95
CA ASN A 710 -15.94 4.64 10.28
C ASN A 710 -14.59 4.98 9.64
N TRP A 711 -13.55 4.26 9.99
CA TRP A 711 -12.23 4.35 9.36
C TRP A 711 -11.59 5.74 9.52
N ASP A 712 -11.46 6.22 10.74
CA ASP A 712 -11.04 7.60 11.07
C ASP A 712 -9.79 8.07 10.31
N ALA A 713 -8.71 7.30 10.33
CA ALA A 713 -7.47 7.70 9.65
C ALA A 713 -7.55 7.52 8.13
N TRP A 714 -8.40 6.59 7.66
CA TRP A 714 -8.52 6.27 6.23
C TRP A 714 -9.47 7.20 5.50
N ASP A 715 -10.61 7.56 6.10
CA ASP A 715 -11.67 8.22 5.36
C ASP A 715 -12.07 9.59 5.90
N VAL A 716 -12.65 10.38 5.03
CA VAL A 716 -13.37 11.60 5.30
C VAL A 716 -14.70 11.54 4.56
N ASP A 717 -15.80 11.76 5.26
CA ASP A 717 -17.14 11.77 4.65
C ASP A 717 -17.50 13.17 4.15
N SER A 718 -18.24 13.27 3.04
CA SER A 718 -18.56 14.53 2.35
C SER A 718 -19.23 15.58 3.24
N PHE A 719 -19.90 15.15 4.31
CA PHE A 719 -20.58 16.05 5.26
C PHE A 719 -19.63 16.88 6.14
N TYR A 720 -18.30 16.63 6.12
CA TYR A 720 -17.33 17.51 6.79
C TYR A 720 -17.46 18.97 6.31
N LYS A 721 -17.89 19.17 5.05
CA LYS A 721 -18.11 20.49 4.44
C LYS A 721 -19.25 21.29 5.08
N ASN A 722 -20.16 20.62 5.80
CA ASN A 722 -21.33 21.25 6.41
C ASN A 722 -21.00 21.98 7.72
N ASN A 723 -19.83 21.70 8.32
CA ASN A 723 -19.40 22.27 9.58
C ASN A 723 -17.98 22.83 9.46
N VAL A 724 -17.92 24.08 9.02
CA VAL A 724 -16.68 24.80 8.77
C VAL A 724 -16.65 26.12 9.55
N ARG A 725 -15.49 26.44 10.08
CA ARG A 725 -15.18 27.76 10.68
C ARG A 725 -14.04 28.39 9.93
N ASP A 726 -14.24 29.59 9.41
CA ASP A 726 -13.18 30.42 8.86
C ASP A 726 -12.34 30.99 10.01
N VAL A 727 -11.00 30.78 9.96
CA VAL A 727 -10.05 31.24 10.98
C VAL A 727 -9.54 32.62 10.57
N THR A 728 -10.27 33.65 10.92
CA THR A 728 -9.99 35.05 10.53
C THR A 728 -9.39 35.89 11.65
N GLU A 729 -9.53 35.47 12.91
CA GLU A 729 -8.94 36.14 14.04
C GLU A 729 -7.42 36.03 14.01
N VAL A 730 -6.70 37.09 14.35
CA VAL A 730 -5.22 37.14 14.37
C VAL A 730 -4.71 37.64 15.71
N ASP A 731 -3.54 37.13 16.10
CA ASP A 731 -2.77 37.63 17.25
C ASP A 731 -1.85 38.78 16.80
N SER A 732 -1.24 38.65 15.59
CA SER A 732 -0.44 39.72 14.97
C SER A 732 -0.35 39.53 13.44
N VAL A 733 -0.11 40.67 12.77
CA VAL A 733 0.28 40.76 11.34
C VAL A 733 1.46 41.72 11.24
N ASP A 734 2.63 41.18 10.92
CA ASP A 734 3.88 41.94 10.93
C ASP A 734 4.50 41.97 9.52
N PHE A 735 4.76 43.17 9.00
CA PHE A 735 5.36 43.41 7.68
C PHE A 735 6.84 43.70 7.79
N SER A 736 7.65 43.16 6.90
CA SER A 736 9.10 43.45 6.85
C SER A 736 9.63 43.30 5.42
N THR A 737 10.82 43.89 5.18
CA THR A 737 11.60 43.67 3.97
C THR A 737 13.02 43.35 4.40
N ASP A 738 13.56 42.23 3.94
CA ASP A 738 14.94 41.83 4.16
C ASP A 738 15.54 41.28 2.90
N SER A 739 16.76 41.71 2.58
CA SER A 739 17.52 41.21 1.41
C SER A 739 16.73 41.23 0.09
N GLY A 740 15.84 42.24 -0.08
CA GLY A 740 15.00 42.40 -1.27
C GLY A 740 13.78 41.47 -1.32
N VAL A 741 13.44 40.76 -0.23
CA VAL A 741 12.24 39.92 -0.12
C VAL A 741 11.22 40.60 0.80
N ALA A 742 10.01 40.82 0.32
CA ALA A 742 8.90 41.29 1.12
C ALA A 742 8.29 40.13 1.90
N THR A 743 8.09 40.28 3.19
CA THR A 743 7.62 39.25 4.11
C THR A 743 6.48 39.75 4.99
N VAL A 744 5.45 38.93 5.14
CA VAL A 744 4.36 39.15 6.11
C VAL A 744 4.28 37.96 7.02
N VAL A 745 4.35 38.12 8.32
CA VAL A 745 4.18 37.08 9.32
C VAL A 745 2.82 37.26 9.99
N VAL A 746 1.98 36.27 9.86
CA VAL A 746 0.62 36.23 10.44
C VAL A 746 0.57 35.17 11.52
N LYS A 747 0.22 35.53 12.75
CA LYS A 747 0.04 34.60 13.86
C LYS A 747 -1.42 34.52 14.25
N ARG A 748 -1.89 33.29 14.50
CA ARG A 748 -3.27 32.97 14.88
C ARG A 748 -3.28 31.95 16.02
N SER A 749 -4.19 32.11 16.95
CA SER A 749 -4.49 31.11 17.98
C SER A 749 -5.96 30.71 17.91
N PHE A 750 -6.23 29.43 17.99
CA PHE A 750 -7.60 28.88 18.05
C PHE A 750 -7.62 27.53 18.75
N GLY A 751 -8.69 27.26 19.51
CA GLY A 751 -8.78 26.04 20.29
C GLY A 751 -7.59 25.89 21.25
N ARG A 752 -6.78 24.87 21.04
CA ARG A 752 -5.53 24.59 21.76
C ARG A 752 -4.29 24.76 20.89
N SER A 753 -4.48 25.21 19.66
CA SER A 753 -3.45 25.22 18.62
C SER A 753 -3.05 26.66 18.25
N THR A 754 -1.83 26.79 17.71
CA THR A 754 -1.35 28.00 17.09
C THR A 754 -0.87 27.79 15.68
N VAL A 755 -1.05 28.78 14.83
CA VAL A 755 -0.57 28.75 13.45
C VAL A 755 0.20 30.04 13.14
N THR A 756 1.40 29.88 12.61
CA THR A 756 2.20 30.99 12.07
C THR A 756 2.34 30.81 10.57
N GLN A 757 1.87 31.78 9.80
CA GLN A 757 2.06 31.80 8.35
C GLN A 757 3.04 32.90 7.98
N THR A 758 4.06 32.55 7.17
CA THR A 758 5.01 33.51 6.62
C THR A 758 4.82 33.59 5.12
N LEU A 759 4.23 34.69 4.66
CA LEU A 759 4.02 34.95 3.25
C LEU A 759 5.21 35.76 2.72
N ARG A 760 5.77 35.34 1.58
CA ARG A 760 6.93 36.00 0.95
C ARG A 760 6.66 36.29 -0.52
N VAL A 761 6.99 37.51 -0.94
CA VAL A 761 7.04 37.91 -2.35
C VAL A 761 8.50 38.23 -2.71
N ARG A 762 9.01 37.55 -3.71
CA ARG A 762 10.41 37.62 -4.13
C ARG A 762 10.56 38.40 -5.45
N PRO A 763 11.73 39.00 -5.70
CA PRO A 763 12.03 39.60 -7.00
C PRO A 763 11.91 38.57 -8.15
N GLY A 764 11.43 39.02 -9.29
CA GLY A 764 11.47 38.27 -10.54
C GLY A 764 10.56 37.04 -10.61
N THR A 765 9.63 36.87 -9.67
CA THR A 765 8.70 35.72 -9.68
C THR A 765 7.23 36.16 -9.64
N LYS A 766 6.36 35.42 -10.32
CA LYS A 766 4.90 35.58 -10.20
C LYS A 766 4.32 34.63 -9.14
N ARG A 767 4.94 34.56 -7.97
CA ARG A 767 4.63 33.59 -6.93
C ARG A 767 4.55 34.23 -5.55
N VAL A 768 3.56 33.81 -4.76
CA VAL A 768 3.44 34.10 -3.34
C VAL A 768 3.80 32.83 -2.58
N ASP A 769 4.96 32.79 -1.94
CA ASP A 769 5.37 31.67 -1.06
C ASP A 769 4.69 31.77 0.28
N ILE A 770 4.20 30.67 0.83
CA ILE A 770 3.50 30.59 2.11
C ILE A 770 4.07 29.41 2.90
N GLU A 771 4.84 29.71 3.94
CA GLU A 771 5.28 28.76 4.94
C GLU A 771 4.26 28.75 6.08
N THR A 772 3.70 27.60 6.40
CA THR A 772 2.71 27.43 7.48
C THR A 772 3.29 26.50 8.54
N THR A 773 3.58 27.06 9.72
CA THR A 773 3.97 26.31 10.90
C THR A 773 2.77 26.22 11.85
N MET A 774 2.38 24.99 12.19
CA MET A 774 1.25 24.65 13.04
C MET A 774 1.77 23.96 14.30
N ASP A 775 1.51 24.50 15.49
CA ASP A 775 1.61 23.76 16.74
C ASP A 775 0.21 23.20 17.04
N TRP A 776 -0.01 21.95 16.61
CA TRP A 776 -1.33 21.36 16.47
C TRP A 776 -1.71 20.49 17.67
N HIS A 777 -2.83 20.83 18.31
CA HIS A 777 -3.37 20.14 19.49
C HIS A 777 -4.88 19.85 19.38
N GLU A 778 -5.46 20.00 18.18
CA GLU A 778 -6.84 19.62 17.91
C GLU A 778 -6.94 18.14 17.58
N ALA A 779 -8.11 17.55 17.82
CA ALA A 779 -8.47 16.20 17.39
C ALA A 779 -9.78 16.26 16.61
N GLU A 780 -9.94 15.36 15.62
CA GLU A 780 -11.14 15.26 14.78
C GLU A 780 -11.45 16.61 14.11
N LYS A 781 -10.39 17.29 13.67
CA LYS A 781 -10.44 18.55 12.93
C LYS A 781 -9.60 18.45 11.66
N PHE A 782 -10.09 19.07 10.60
CA PHE A 782 -9.47 19.10 9.30
C PHE A 782 -9.21 20.55 8.89
N LEU A 783 -7.96 20.94 8.73
CA LEU A 783 -7.54 22.29 8.37
C LEU A 783 -7.19 22.37 6.89
N LYS A 784 -7.81 23.32 6.19
CA LYS A 784 -7.54 23.62 4.78
C LYS A 784 -7.18 25.07 4.58
N ALA A 785 -6.36 25.36 3.56
CA ALA A 785 -6.10 26.70 3.04
C ALA A 785 -6.86 26.90 1.73
N ALA A 786 -7.71 27.93 1.67
CA ALA A 786 -8.60 28.20 0.55
C ALA A 786 -8.11 29.37 -0.31
N TYR A 787 -8.16 29.18 -1.64
CA TYR A 787 -7.81 30.15 -2.70
C TYR A 787 -8.96 30.28 -3.69
N PRO A 788 -9.93 31.18 -3.44
CA PRO A 788 -11.02 31.44 -4.40
C PRO A 788 -10.51 32.39 -5.51
N VAL A 789 -10.33 31.85 -6.70
CA VAL A 789 -9.78 32.60 -7.84
C VAL A 789 -10.84 32.93 -8.89
N ASP A 790 -10.69 34.08 -9.56
CA ASP A 790 -11.54 34.53 -10.65
C ASP A 790 -11.10 33.88 -11.99
N VAL A 791 -11.22 32.58 -12.05
CA VAL A 791 -10.90 31.74 -13.21
C VAL A 791 -12.11 30.85 -13.51
N HIS A 792 -12.57 30.85 -14.76
CA HIS A 792 -13.65 29.98 -15.22
C HIS A 792 -13.08 28.63 -15.65
N ALA A 793 -12.85 27.73 -14.68
CA ALA A 793 -12.35 26.41 -14.95
C ALA A 793 -13.46 25.34 -14.88
N ASP A 794 -13.67 24.60 -15.96
CA ASP A 794 -14.56 23.43 -15.99
C ASP A 794 -13.89 22.15 -15.42
N ARG A 795 -12.57 22.17 -15.34
CA ARG A 795 -11.74 21.09 -14.82
C ARG A 795 -10.47 21.65 -14.18
N SER A 796 -9.91 20.88 -13.28
CA SER A 796 -8.57 21.11 -12.72
C SER A 796 -7.57 20.10 -13.28
N ALA A 797 -6.30 20.48 -13.42
CA ALA A 797 -5.21 19.56 -13.65
C ALA A 797 -4.53 19.26 -12.30
N SER A 798 -4.29 17.98 -12.02
CA SER A 798 -3.62 17.51 -10.81
C SER A 798 -2.42 16.67 -11.21
N GLU A 799 -1.24 17.01 -10.70
CA GLU A 799 -0.05 16.20 -10.94
C GLU A 799 -0.21 14.80 -10.35
N THR A 800 0.19 13.82 -11.12
CA THR A 800 0.36 12.43 -10.74
C THR A 800 1.71 11.92 -11.22
N GLN A 801 2.00 10.64 -11.08
CA GLN A 801 3.26 10.07 -11.56
C GLN A 801 3.40 10.23 -13.08
N PHE A 802 4.55 10.71 -13.51
CA PHE A 802 4.91 10.90 -14.93
C PHE A 802 3.89 11.69 -15.75
N GLY A 803 3.14 12.60 -15.10
CA GLY A 803 2.17 13.41 -15.81
C GLY A 803 1.14 14.07 -14.90
N HIS A 804 -0.03 14.31 -15.46
CA HIS A 804 -1.15 14.89 -14.73
C HIS A 804 -2.47 14.36 -15.28
N ILE A 805 -3.53 14.45 -14.46
CA ILE A 805 -4.88 14.13 -14.89
C ILE A 805 -5.80 15.32 -14.72
N PHE A 806 -6.88 15.35 -15.53
CA PHE A 806 -7.93 16.32 -15.40
C PHE A 806 -9.09 15.75 -14.61
N ARG A 807 -9.60 16.54 -13.64
CA ARG A 807 -10.81 16.22 -12.88
C ARG A 807 -11.81 17.37 -12.98
N PRO A 808 -13.12 17.10 -13.12
CA PRO A 808 -14.13 18.15 -13.21
C PRO A 808 -14.22 18.98 -11.94
N THR A 809 -14.53 20.25 -12.06
CA THR A 809 -14.79 21.16 -10.95
C THR A 809 -16.29 21.23 -10.58
N HIS A 810 -17.13 20.51 -11.32
CA HIS A 810 -18.57 20.38 -11.12
C HIS A 810 -18.94 18.98 -10.59
N GLN A 811 -20.19 18.80 -10.20
CA GLN A 811 -20.73 17.55 -9.65
C GLN A 811 -21.94 17.07 -10.46
N ASN A 812 -21.76 16.93 -11.78
CA ASN A 812 -22.86 16.60 -12.69
C ASN A 812 -23.31 15.14 -12.52
N THR A 813 -22.43 14.26 -12.16
CA THR A 813 -22.71 12.83 -11.96
C THR A 813 -22.33 12.40 -10.55
N SER A 814 -22.81 11.24 -10.11
CA SER A 814 -22.38 10.62 -8.84
C SER A 814 -20.87 10.33 -8.83
N TRP A 815 -20.29 10.01 -9.98
CA TRP A 815 -18.83 9.81 -10.12
C TRP A 815 -18.04 11.11 -9.88
N ASP A 816 -18.55 12.24 -10.37
CA ASP A 816 -17.93 13.54 -10.14
C ASP A 816 -18.07 13.95 -8.67
N ALA A 817 -19.28 13.79 -8.11
CA ALA A 817 -19.59 14.15 -6.72
C ALA A 817 -18.78 13.34 -5.71
N ALA A 818 -18.51 12.07 -6.00
CA ALA A 818 -17.69 11.19 -5.15
C ALA A 818 -16.23 11.63 -5.02
N LYS A 819 -15.70 12.41 -5.97
CA LYS A 819 -14.32 12.93 -5.98
C LYS A 819 -14.19 14.26 -5.23
N PHE A 820 -14.77 14.37 -4.07
CA PHE A 820 -14.74 15.60 -3.26
C PHE A 820 -13.43 15.84 -2.48
N GLU A 821 -12.54 14.86 -2.40
CA GLU A 821 -11.14 14.94 -2.03
C GLU A 821 -10.32 14.21 -3.08
N ILE A 822 -9.23 14.81 -3.53
CA ILE A 822 -8.37 14.27 -4.59
C ILE A 822 -6.91 14.31 -4.16
N ALA A 823 -6.13 13.35 -4.65
CA ALA A 823 -4.69 13.37 -4.53
C ALA A 823 -4.04 14.17 -5.66
N ALA A 824 -3.06 14.96 -5.32
CA ALA A 824 -2.11 15.56 -6.25
C ALA A 824 -0.73 15.61 -5.61
N HIS A 825 0.31 15.61 -6.42
CA HIS A 825 1.69 15.62 -5.91
C HIS A 825 2.17 17.04 -5.65
N ARG A 826 3.06 17.56 -6.49
CA ARG A 826 3.72 18.85 -6.28
C ARG A 826 2.84 20.06 -6.64
N TRP A 827 1.79 19.85 -7.46
CA TRP A 827 0.95 20.95 -7.92
C TRP A 827 -0.46 20.55 -8.32
N VAL A 828 -1.36 21.52 -8.23
CA VAL A 828 -2.69 21.55 -8.85
C VAL A 828 -2.83 22.85 -9.65
N HIS A 829 -3.57 22.81 -10.75
CA HIS A 829 -3.77 23.95 -11.64
C HIS A 829 -5.23 24.08 -12.07
N VAL A 830 -5.71 25.31 -12.14
CA VAL A 830 -6.99 25.68 -12.75
C VAL A 830 -6.76 26.74 -13.80
N GLY A 831 -7.39 26.62 -14.96
CA GLY A 831 -7.16 27.53 -16.08
C GLY A 831 -8.34 27.71 -16.99
N GLU A 832 -8.34 28.81 -17.70
CA GLU A 832 -9.20 29.14 -18.81
C GLU A 832 -8.32 29.54 -20.02
N PRO A 833 -8.85 29.72 -21.24
CA PRO A 833 -8.03 30.07 -22.39
C PRO A 833 -7.17 31.32 -22.15
N GLY A 834 -5.85 31.15 -22.14
CA GLY A 834 -4.87 32.23 -21.99
C GLY A 834 -4.56 32.66 -20.55
N TYR A 835 -5.14 32.07 -19.54
CA TYR A 835 -4.84 32.39 -18.15
C TYR A 835 -5.09 31.24 -17.17
N GLY A 836 -4.27 31.09 -16.15
CA GLY A 836 -4.45 30.10 -15.11
C GLY A 836 -3.73 30.44 -13.82
N VAL A 837 -3.99 29.63 -12.82
CA VAL A 837 -3.43 29.72 -11.48
C VAL A 837 -3.07 28.32 -10.98
N ALA A 838 -1.88 28.19 -10.38
CA ALA A 838 -1.49 26.93 -9.76
C ALA A 838 -1.22 27.11 -8.26
N VAL A 839 -1.46 26.08 -7.51
CA VAL A 839 -0.97 25.90 -6.13
C VAL A 839 0.06 24.80 -6.14
N VAL A 840 1.28 25.13 -5.70
CA VAL A 840 2.39 24.17 -5.59
C VAL A 840 2.74 23.94 -4.12
N ASN A 841 3.26 22.74 -3.77
CA ASN A 841 3.56 22.37 -2.39
C ASN A 841 4.78 21.46 -2.29
N ASP A 842 5.34 21.32 -1.06
CA ASP A 842 6.51 20.48 -0.77
C ASP A 842 6.18 19.17 -0.04
N SER A 843 4.95 18.98 0.43
CA SER A 843 4.66 17.85 1.35
C SER A 843 3.19 17.44 1.47
N THR A 844 2.26 18.22 0.93
CA THR A 844 0.81 17.89 0.99
C THR A 844 0.35 17.18 -0.28
N TYR A 845 -0.71 16.36 -0.16
CA TYR A 845 -1.26 15.61 -1.29
C TYR A 845 -2.78 15.81 -1.44
N GLY A 846 -3.49 16.07 -0.33
CA GLY A 846 -4.95 16.23 -0.36
C GLY A 846 -5.38 17.61 -0.86
N HIS A 847 -6.37 17.61 -1.76
CA HIS A 847 -6.96 18.85 -2.30
C HIS A 847 -8.47 18.65 -2.52
N ASP A 848 -9.22 19.74 -2.47
CA ASP A 848 -10.53 19.81 -3.13
C ASP A 848 -10.62 21.07 -4.01
N ILE A 849 -11.25 20.93 -5.16
CA ILE A 849 -11.38 22.00 -6.14
C ILE A 849 -12.83 22.02 -6.62
N ASN A 850 -13.50 23.16 -6.43
CA ASN A 850 -14.87 23.30 -6.84
C ASN A 850 -15.16 24.67 -7.45
N ARG A 851 -16.20 24.71 -8.28
CA ARG A 851 -16.66 25.91 -8.96
C ARG A 851 -18.02 26.35 -8.45
N THR A 852 -18.17 27.66 -8.23
CA THR A 852 -19.44 28.29 -7.85
C THR A 852 -19.77 29.46 -8.78
N ALA A 853 -21.05 29.58 -9.13
CA ALA A 853 -21.53 30.75 -9.86
C ALA A 853 -21.72 31.94 -8.92
N ARG A 854 -21.42 33.14 -9.39
CA ARG A 854 -21.65 34.40 -8.69
C ARG A 854 -22.91 35.11 -9.17
N GLU A 855 -23.44 36.03 -8.36
CA GLU A 855 -24.62 36.84 -8.69
C GLU A 855 -24.38 37.76 -9.91
N ASP A 856 -23.13 38.19 -10.13
CA ASP A 856 -22.72 39.00 -11.28
C ASP A 856 -22.65 38.22 -12.61
N GLY A 857 -22.97 36.91 -12.58
CA GLY A 857 -22.84 36.00 -13.71
C GLY A 857 -21.45 35.43 -13.91
N GLY A 858 -20.44 35.81 -13.11
CA GLY A 858 -19.09 35.25 -13.13
C GLY A 858 -19.00 33.92 -12.39
N THR A 859 -17.83 33.35 -12.42
CA THR A 859 -17.53 32.05 -11.78
C THR A 859 -16.33 32.20 -10.86
N THR A 860 -16.43 31.67 -9.66
CA THR A 860 -15.31 31.48 -8.74
C THR A 860 -14.90 30.01 -8.74
N THR A 861 -13.62 29.76 -9.03
CA THR A 861 -13.04 28.44 -8.82
C THR A 861 -12.21 28.48 -7.53
N THR A 862 -12.56 27.65 -6.56
CA THR A 862 -11.86 27.59 -5.27
C THR A 862 -10.96 26.36 -5.23
N ILE A 863 -9.65 26.60 -5.03
CA ILE A 863 -8.67 25.55 -4.73
C ILE A 863 -8.50 25.51 -3.22
N ARG A 864 -8.67 24.33 -2.59
CA ARG A 864 -8.32 24.12 -1.18
C ARG A 864 -7.21 23.07 -1.08
N THR A 865 -6.17 23.43 -0.34
CA THR A 865 -5.10 22.51 0.04
C THR A 865 -5.37 21.98 1.43
N SER A 866 -5.37 20.68 1.60
CA SER A 866 -5.55 19.99 2.88
C SER A 866 -4.20 20.00 3.62
N LEU A 867 -4.13 20.73 4.75
CA LEU A 867 -2.87 20.94 5.46
C LEU A 867 -2.61 19.88 6.52
N ILE A 868 -3.63 19.58 7.35
CA ILE A 868 -3.52 18.65 8.45
C ILE A 868 -4.91 18.17 8.89
N ARG A 869 -4.96 16.93 9.36
CA ARG A 869 -6.11 16.38 10.08
C ARG A 869 -5.59 15.50 11.22
N ALA A 870 -6.39 15.31 12.25
CA ALA A 870 -5.97 14.55 13.42
C ALA A 870 -7.05 13.52 13.81
N PRO A 871 -7.21 12.43 13.06
CA PRO A 871 -8.06 11.32 13.46
C PRO A 871 -7.53 10.68 14.75
N ARG A 872 -8.36 9.86 15.41
CA ARG A 872 -8.00 9.25 16.70
C ARG A 872 -7.82 7.73 16.64
N PHE A 873 -8.10 7.10 15.52
CA PHE A 873 -7.94 5.67 15.32
C PHE A 873 -7.25 5.41 13.96
N PRO A 874 -6.26 4.49 13.90
CA PRO A 874 -5.70 3.64 14.98
C PRO A 874 -4.60 4.30 15.82
N ASP A 875 -4.18 5.52 15.47
CA ASP A 875 -3.23 6.32 16.24
C ASP A 875 -3.94 7.49 16.94
N PRO A 876 -4.13 7.44 18.28
CA PRO A 876 -4.79 8.52 19.00
C PRO A 876 -3.96 9.80 19.08
N GLN A 877 -2.69 9.75 18.69
CA GLN A 877 -1.76 10.88 18.66
C GLN A 877 -1.48 11.38 17.24
N THR A 878 -2.29 10.97 16.25
CA THR A 878 -2.13 11.39 14.87
C THR A 878 -1.99 12.90 14.76
N ASP A 879 -0.91 13.33 14.08
CA ASP A 879 -0.66 14.72 13.73
C ASP A 879 -0.61 15.71 14.91
N GLN A 880 -0.38 15.27 16.15
CA GLN A 880 -0.16 16.17 17.28
C GLN A 880 1.25 16.79 17.24
N GLY A 881 1.37 18.04 17.74
CA GLY A 881 2.63 18.76 17.84
C GLY A 881 2.93 19.65 16.64
N VAL A 882 4.23 19.97 16.44
CA VAL A 882 4.66 20.96 15.45
C VAL A 882 4.81 20.36 14.06
N HIS A 883 4.18 21.03 13.07
CA HIS A 883 4.28 20.72 11.64
C HIS A 883 4.63 22.00 10.87
N THR A 884 5.46 21.88 9.85
CA THR A 884 5.74 22.98 8.91
C THR A 884 5.56 22.46 7.48
N VAL A 885 4.71 23.15 6.72
CA VAL A 885 4.43 22.85 5.31
C VAL A 885 4.62 24.10 4.47
N ASN A 886 5.18 23.94 3.28
CA ASN A 886 5.35 25.03 2.32
C ASN A 886 4.44 24.84 1.12
N HIS A 887 3.77 25.89 0.73
CA HIS A 887 3.04 25.94 -0.53
C HIS A 887 3.17 27.33 -1.16
N ALA A 888 2.83 27.44 -2.41
CA ALA A 888 2.85 28.72 -3.08
C ALA A 888 1.72 28.85 -4.11
N LEU A 889 1.22 30.08 -4.23
CA LEU A 889 0.25 30.46 -5.25
C LEU A 889 1.00 31.04 -6.45
N VAL A 890 0.89 30.41 -7.60
CA VAL A 890 1.56 30.80 -8.87
C VAL A 890 0.54 31.44 -9.79
N VAL A 891 0.83 32.68 -10.18
CA VAL A 891 -0.10 33.57 -10.88
C VAL A 891 0.19 33.58 -12.39
N GLY A 892 -0.88 33.57 -13.21
CA GLY A 892 -0.73 33.58 -14.67
C GLY A 892 -0.06 32.32 -15.21
N ALA A 893 -0.15 31.20 -14.47
CA ALA A 893 0.51 29.96 -14.81
C ALA A 893 -0.33 29.11 -15.76
N GLY A 894 0.32 28.51 -16.75
CA GLY A 894 -0.15 27.32 -17.43
C GLY A 894 0.37 26.04 -16.73
N ILE A 895 0.14 24.89 -17.34
CA ILE A 895 0.65 23.61 -16.85
C ILE A 895 2.20 23.56 -16.83
N PRO A 896 2.92 24.09 -17.85
CA PRO A 896 4.39 24.11 -17.82
C PRO A 896 4.95 24.87 -16.63
N GLU A 897 4.40 26.05 -16.31
CA GLU A 897 4.83 26.86 -15.16
C GLU A 897 4.48 26.15 -13.83
N ALA A 898 3.33 25.47 -13.75
CA ALA A 898 2.97 24.68 -12.58
C ALA A 898 3.97 23.52 -12.33
N ILE A 899 4.39 22.83 -13.37
CA ILE A 899 5.43 21.79 -13.33
C ILE A 899 6.75 22.37 -12.84
N GLU A 900 7.21 23.46 -13.47
CA GLU A 900 8.48 24.10 -13.13
C GLU A 900 8.52 24.56 -11.67
N GLU A 901 7.47 25.25 -11.18
CA GLU A 901 7.39 25.73 -9.82
C GLU A 901 7.19 24.59 -8.80
N GLY A 902 6.50 23.52 -9.21
CA GLY A 902 6.40 22.28 -8.41
C GLY A 902 7.76 21.64 -8.16
N TYR A 903 8.65 21.59 -9.16
CA TYR A 903 10.04 21.14 -8.97
C TYR A 903 10.85 22.13 -8.12
N ARG A 904 10.69 23.43 -8.32
CA ARG A 904 11.44 24.45 -7.58
C ARG A 904 11.20 24.41 -6.08
N ILE A 905 9.95 24.25 -5.64
CA ILE A 905 9.61 24.23 -4.20
C ILE A 905 10.14 22.95 -3.52
N ASN A 906 10.25 21.85 -4.27
CA ASN A 906 10.69 20.55 -3.76
C ASN A 906 12.21 20.32 -3.87
N LEU A 907 12.89 21.02 -4.78
CA LEU A 907 14.33 20.94 -5.03
C LEU A 907 14.96 22.33 -4.85
N PRO A 908 15.13 22.80 -3.62
CA PRO A 908 15.78 24.08 -3.35
C PRO A 908 17.22 24.06 -3.84
N GLU A 909 17.71 25.22 -4.31
CA GLU A 909 19.10 25.39 -4.68
C GLU A 909 20.02 25.19 -3.46
N ARG A 910 21.14 24.48 -3.67
CA ARG A 910 22.18 24.27 -2.65
C ARG A 910 23.39 25.11 -2.98
N VAL A 911 24.01 25.72 -1.99
CA VAL A 911 25.21 26.56 -2.14
C VAL A 911 26.40 25.87 -1.50
N VAL A 912 27.46 25.69 -2.28
CA VAL A 912 28.73 25.09 -1.85
C VAL A 912 29.87 26.04 -2.16
N THR A 913 30.79 26.24 -1.23
CA THR A 913 31.99 27.04 -1.48
C THR A 913 32.99 26.23 -2.30
N GLY A 914 33.44 26.78 -3.44
CA GLY A 914 34.32 26.06 -4.37
C GLY A 914 34.87 26.95 -5.48
N ALA A 915 35.38 26.35 -6.52
CA ALA A 915 35.94 27.04 -7.69
C ALA A 915 35.19 26.71 -8.99
N ASP A 916 34.71 25.50 -9.12
CA ASP A 916 34.21 24.93 -10.36
C ASP A 916 32.67 24.83 -10.34
N GLY A 917 32.04 25.16 -11.46
CA GLY A 917 30.66 24.73 -11.75
C GLY A 917 30.61 23.27 -12.24
N ALA A 918 29.44 22.75 -12.46
CA ALA A 918 29.21 21.45 -13.07
C ALA A 918 28.23 21.61 -14.25
N GLU A 919 28.67 21.25 -15.43
CA GLU A 919 27.76 21.13 -16.57
C GLU A 919 26.78 19.97 -16.33
N PRO A 920 25.52 20.08 -16.77
CA PRO A 920 24.57 18.96 -16.72
C PRO A 920 25.15 17.74 -17.42
N LEU A 921 25.00 16.55 -16.83
CA LEU A 921 25.41 15.29 -17.49
C LEU A 921 24.68 15.07 -18.81
N VAL A 922 23.44 15.54 -18.91
CA VAL A 922 22.65 15.52 -20.13
C VAL A 922 21.92 16.85 -20.29
N ALA A 923 21.81 17.33 -21.53
CA ALA A 923 20.99 18.48 -21.91
C ALA A 923 19.84 18.02 -22.79
N ILE A 924 18.65 18.60 -22.61
CA ILE A 924 17.47 18.36 -23.46
C ILE A 924 17.02 19.69 -24.05
N ASP A 925 16.73 19.69 -25.35
CA ASP A 925 16.35 20.89 -26.11
C ASP A 925 14.86 21.24 -26.06
N ASN A 926 14.03 20.44 -25.41
CA ASN A 926 12.58 20.62 -25.28
C ASN A 926 12.13 20.59 -23.82
N GLY A 927 11.60 21.72 -23.32
CA GLY A 927 11.14 21.87 -21.93
C GLY A 927 9.93 21.00 -21.53
N ASN A 928 9.19 20.44 -22.49
CA ASN A 928 8.10 19.51 -22.19
C ASN A 928 8.59 18.07 -21.88
N VAL A 929 9.88 17.81 -22.08
CA VAL A 929 10.50 16.53 -21.77
C VAL A 929 11.33 16.67 -20.50
N ILE A 930 10.89 16.00 -19.45
CA ILE A 930 11.47 16.11 -18.12
C ILE A 930 12.41 14.92 -17.84
N VAL A 931 13.61 15.20 -17.35
CA VAL A 931 14.49 14.18 -16.76
C VAL A 931 13.98 13.87 -15.35
N GLU A 932 13.40 12.71 -15.16
CA GLU A 932 12.90 12.26 -13.85
C GLU A 932 14.01 11.62 -13.01
N SER A 933 14.86 10.80 -13.61
CA SER A 933 15.97 10.14 -12.91
C SER A 933 17.23 10.12 -13.77
N LEU A 934 18.38 10.32 -13.12
CA LEU A 934 19.69 10.19 -13.73
C LEU A 934 20.62 9.50 -12.73
N LYS A 935 21.18 8.37 -13.14
CA LYS A 935 22.03 7.51 -12.27
C LYS A 935 23.05 6.73 -13.08
N LEU A 936 23.96 6.02 -12.43
CA LEU A 936 24.74 4.98 -13.08
C LEU A 936 23.97 3.66 -13.14
N ALA A 937 24.27 2.87 -14.16
CA ALA A 937 23.61 1.59 -14.43
C ALA A 937 23.79 0.61 -13.26
N ASP A 938 22.72 -0.14 -12.97
CA ASP A 938 22.67 -1.05 -11.83
C ASP A 938 23.60 -2.25 -11.96
N ASP A 939 24.02 -2.61 -13.20
CA ASP A 939 25.01 -3.66 -13.47
C ASP A 939 26.44 -3.23 -13.17
N ARG A 940 26.64 -1.98 -12.66
CA ARG A 940 27.94 -1.40 -12.30
C ARG A 940 28.94 -1.27 -13.46
N SER A 941 28.45 -1.25 -14.69
CA SER A 941 29.26 -0.99 -15.88
C SER A 941 29.87 0.41 -15.91
N GLY A 942 29.25 1.36 -15.19
CA GLY A 942 29.58 2.77 -15.24
C GLY A 942 28.82 3.53 -16.32
N ASP A 943 27.94 2.90 -17.07
CA ASP A 943 27.04 3.53 -18.02
C ASP A 943 26.09 4.49 -17.31
N VAL A 944 25.62 5.53 -18.04
CA VAL A 944 24.67 6.50 -17.49
C VAL A 944 23.25 6.13 -17.96
N VAL A 945 22.34 6.01 -17.00
CA VAL A 945 20.91 5.73 -17.25
C VAL A 945 20.10 6.97 -16.97
N VAL A 946 19.27 7.37 -17.93
CA VAL A 946 18.40 8.55 -17.87
C VAL A 946 16.97 8.12 -18.11
N ARG A 947 16.08 8.34 -17.15
CA ARG A 947 14.63 8.17 -17.31
C ARG A 947 13.99 9.53 -17.50
N LEU A 948 13.22 9.65 -18.55
CA LEU A 948 12.55 10.90 -18.90
C LEU A 948 11.10 10.61 -19.33
N TYR A 949 10.29 11.66 -19.34
CA TYR A 949 8.89 11.56 -19.77
C TYR A 949 8.40 12.83 -20.45
N GLU A 950 7.38 12.71 -21.28
CA GLU A 950 6.62 13.83 -21.82
C GLU A 950 5.63 14.33 -20.76
N SER A 951 5.67 15.60 -20.38
CA SER A 951 4.97 16.13 -19.20
C SER A 951 3.70 16.93 -19.49
N SER A 952 3.55 17.41 -20.73
CA SER A 952 2.49 18.34 -21.12
C SER A 952 1.19 17.66 -21.59
N GLY A 953 1.23 16.35 -21.86
CA GLY A 953 0.11 15.61 -22.47
C GLY A 953 0.01 15.83 -23.99
N GLY A 954 1.11 16.24 -24.64
CA GLY A 954 1.22 16.44 -26.06
C GLY A 954 2.18 15.46 -26.76
N ARG A 955 2.42 15.68 -28.03
CA ARG A 955 3.52 15.01 -28.75
C ARG A 955 4.75 15.91 -28.70
N SER A 956 5.86 15.35 -28.26
CA SER A 956 7.11 16.09 -28.13
C SER A 956 8.22 15.41 -28.91
N ARG A 957 8.97 16.21 -29.67
CA ARG A 957 10.23 15.80 -30.26
C ARG A 957 11.35 16.50 -29.52
N ALA A 958 12.35 15.75 -29.10
CA ALA A 958 13.47 16.26 -28.33
C ALA A 958 14.78 15.61 -28.75
N THR A 959 15.89 16.33 -28.46
CA THR A 959 17.25 15.82 -28.60
C THR A 959 17.90 15.83 -27.20
N ILE A 960 18.45 14.71 -26.78
CA ILE A 960 19.26 14.59 -25.58
C ILE A 960 20.74 14.50 -25.95
N THR A 961 21.57 15.34 -25.32
CA THR A 961 23.00 15.42 -25.56
C THR A 961 23.77 15.18 -24.26
N PRO A 962 24.48 14.05 -24.10
CA PRO A 962 25.40 13.84 -22.98
C PRO A 962 26.60 14.80 -23.02
N SER A 963 27.04 15.28 -21.86
CA SER A 963 28.28 16.10 -21.77
C SER A 963 29.57 15.25 -21.77
N PHE A 964 29.44 13.93 -21.69
CA PHE A 964 30.52 12.95 -21.81
C PHE A 964 30.48 12.24 -23.16
N THR A 965 31.56 11.57 -23.55
CA THR A 965 31.59 10.79 -24.78
C THR A 965 30.81 9.50 -24.61
N ALA A 966 29.72 9.37 -25.33
CA ALA A 966 28.95 8.13 -25.43
C ALA A 966 29.38 7.33 -26.66
N THR A 967 29.51 6.01 -26.56
CA THR A 967 29.85 5.09 -27.65
C THR A 967 28.63 4.39 -28.22
N ALA A 968 27.55 4.29 -27.44
CA ALA A 968 26.25 3.76 -27.83
C ALA A 968 25.13 4.37 -26.96
N ALA A 969 23.92 4.36 -27.51
CA ALA A 969 22.70 4.69 -26.78
C ALA A 969 21.66 3.60 -26.99
N THR A 970 21.03 3.17 -25.93
CA THR A 970 20.07 2.07 -25.92
C THR A 970 18.81 2.46 -25.17
N GLU A 971 17.65 2.19 -25.74
CA GLU A 971 16.39 2.23 -24.99
C GLU A 971 16.27 0.97 -24.15
N VAL A 972 15.95 1.14 -22.89
CA VAL A 972 15.83 0.04 -21.92
C VAL A 972 14.50 0.14 -21.17
N ASP A 973 14.05 -0.99 -20.60
CA ASP A 973 12.89 -1.03 -19.72
C ASP A 973 13.22 -0.53 -18.29
N LEU A 974 12.28 -0.66 -17.35
CA LEU A 974 12.51 -0.22 -15.95
C LEU A 974 13.67 -0.98 -15.28
N LEU A 975 13.91 -2.23 -15.66
CA LEU A 975 14.98 -3.10 -15.13
C LEU A 975 16.30 -2.94 -15.90
N GLU A 976 16.40 -1.95 -16.80
CA GLU A 976 17.56 -1.71 -17.67
C GLU A 976 17.81 -2.81 -18.72
N ARG A 977 16.79 -3.63 -19.04
CA ARG A 977 16.87 -4.63 -20.09
C ARG A 977 16.72 -3.99 -21.47
N HIS A 978 17.49 -4.44 -22.44
CA HIS A 978 17.52 -3.92 -23.79
C HIS A 978 16.14 -4.01 -24.46
N LEU A 979 15.67 -2.89 -25.02
CA LEU A 979 14.47 -2.79 -25.84
C LEU A 979 14.82 -2.48 -27.31
N ALA A 980 15.64 -1.45 -27.55
CA ALA A 980 16.04 -1.02 -28.88
C ALA A 980 17.35 -0.23 -28.86
N ASP A 981 18.15 -0.37 -29.90
CA ASP A 981 19.28 0.54 -30.15
C ASP A 981 18.77 1.89 -30.63
N ARG A 982 19.41 2.96 -30.20
CA ARG A 982 19.10 4.33 -30.62
C ARG A 982 20.26 4.93 -31.42
N ASP A 983 19.92 5.62 -32.49
CA ASP A 983 20.91 6.28 -33.35
C ASP A 983 21.60 7.41 -32.60
N LEU A 984 22.90 7.27 -32.39
CA LEU A 984 23.76 8.27 -31.74
C LEU A 984 24.52 9.06 -32.80
N GLN A 985 24.08 10.31 -33.09
CA GLN A 985 24.69 11.21 -34.06
C GLN A 985 25.29 12.40 -33.36
N ASP A 986 26.55 12.69 -33.59
CA ASP A 986 27.27 13.84 -32.99
C ASP A 986 27.12 13.85 -31.46
N ASN A 987 27.22 12.68 -30.82
CA ASN A 987 27.01 12.51 -29.38
C ASN A 987 25.61 12.85 -28.87
N ALA A 988 24.59 12.81 -29.72
CA ALA A 988 23.21 13.15 -29.38
C ALA A 988 22.21 12.11 -29.88
N VAL A 989 21.08 11.97 -29.21
CA VAL A 989 19.95 11.10 -29.58
C VAL A 989 18.71 11.96 -29.76
N THR A 990 18.10 11.90 -30.94
CA THR A 990 16.80 12.54 -31.22
C THR A 990 15.70 11.49 -31.16
N PHE A 991 14.61 11.83 -30.50
CA PHE A 991 13.45 10.94 -30.30
C PHE A 991 12.13 11.72 -30.32
N GLU A 992 11.03 10.98 -30.49
CA GLU A 992 9.67 11.49 -30.38
C GLU A 992 8.94 10.73 -29.28
N LEU A 993 8.17 11.45 -28.45
CA LEU A 993 7.35 10.90 -27.39
C LEU A 993 5.87 11.18 -27.66
N ARG A 994 5.04 10.20 -27.37
CA ARG A 994 3.59 10.36 -27.25
C ARG A 994 3.25 11.10 -25.94
N PRO A 995 2.01 11.59 -25.77
CA PRO A 995 1.56 12.16 -24.51
C PRO A 995 1.91 11.24 -23.32
N PHE A 996 2.56 11.81 -22.30
CA PHE A 996 2.94 11.14 -21.05
C PHE A 996 3.81 9.88 -21.19
N GLN A 997 4.42 9.67 -22.34
CA GLN A 997 5.29 8.52 -22.57
C GLN A 997 6.57 8.62 -21.73
N ILE A 998 6.90 7.53 -21.04
CA ILE A 998 8.17 7.32 -20.34
C ILE A 998 9.19 6.71 -21.32
N LEU A 999 10.41 7.24 -21.31
CA LEU A 999 11.55 6.68 -22.05
C LEU A 999 12.74 6.56 -21.11
N THR A 1000 13.38 5.40 -21.09
CA THR A 1000 14.63 5.19 -20.37
C THR A 1000 15.74 4.95 -21.39
N LEU A 1001 16.78 5.77 -21.36
CA LEU A 1001 17.96 5.67 -22.20
C LEU A 1001 19.18 5.29 -21.35
N ARG A 1002 19.95 4.34 -21.85
CA ARG A 1002 21.26 3.97 -21.32
C ARG A 1002 22.33 4.40 -22.30
N PHE A 1003 23.28 5.20 -21.84
CA PHE A 1003 24.44 5.65 -22.60
C PHE A 1003 25.68 4.87 -22.16
N THR A 1004 26.25 4.10 -23.09
CA THR A 1004 27.51 3.41 -22.86
C THR A 1004 28.65 4.41 -22.94
N ARG A 1005 29.47 4.50 -21.92
CA ARG A 1005 30.60 5.41 -21.85
C ARG A 1005 31.86 4.80 -22.49
N SER A 1006 32.71 5.67 -23.05
CA SER A 1006 34.03 5.27 -23.55
C SER A 1006 35.01 4.92 -22.44
#